data_c2f09a175102ea396d5021e6278c8383
#
_entry.id   c2f09a175102ea396d5021e6278c8383
#
_cell.length_a   1.000
_cell.length_b   1.000
_cell.length_c   1.000
_cell.angle_alpha   90.00
_cell.angle_beta   90.00
_cell.angle_gamma   90.00
#
_symmetry.space_group_name_H-M   'P 1'
#
loop_
_entity.id
_entity.type
_entity.pdbx_description
1 polymer ?
#
loop_
_entity_poly.entity_id
_entity_poly.type
_entity_poly.pdbx_seq_one_letter_code
_entity_poly.pdbx_strand_id
1 'polypeptide(L)'
;RRRQRQMCMRDSRAGNGIIICSIENLDPMGVHTGDSITVAPAQTLSDVEYQRMRVASLAILEKIGVETGGSNVQFALNPEDGRLIVIEMNPRVSRSSALASKATGFPIAKAAAKLAVGYTLDEITNDITKATPACFEPTIDYCVVKVPRFAFEKFKGTDTTLSTRMKAVGEIMAIGRTFEEAFGKAMRSLENGRYGLGGDGKDSFDEDHFAELVGRPTENRVFYVAEAFRRGWTVDQVFEANKIDRWFLNRIRDIVMVERAVAECALDELSAEDMLTAKQFGLSDDQIAYLTGSDELTVRARRKELGVVPVFKTVDTCAAEFESLTEYHYKTYELGNSEIRLSDKKRAMILGAGPNRIGQGIEFDYCCVHASYALHDAGYETIMVNCNPETVSTDYDTSDRLYFEPLTYEDVMDIVDVEQPDGVVVTLGGQTPLKLARALQDSGVHIMGTKPEAIDLAEDRDRFSEILDELSITYPAAGMASSFEEACQVADRIGFPLLVRPSYVLGGRGMVIAYDAQYLEKYMAEAARITPDHPVYLDRFLEGAIESDVDALCDGEDVYIGGVLEHIEEAGVHSGDSACCIPPFTLSEAQVSQLRNITRRLAKRLGVVGLINIQFAIKDAVVYVIEANPRASRTVPFVSKATGVPLAK
;
A
#
# COMPACT_ATOMS: atom_id res chain seq x y z
N ARG A 1 25.55 0.67 16.30
CA ARG A 1 25.97 -0.31 15.28
C ARG A 1 25.01 -0.28 14.12
N ARG A 2 25.51 -0.11 12.89
CA ARG A 2 24.71 -0.05 11.66
C ARG A 2 24.49 -1.46 11.13
N ARG A 3 23.29 -1.78 10.69
CA ARG A 3 22.97 -3.05 10.02
C ARG A 3 22.97 -2.83 8.51
N GLN A 4 23.80 -3.64 7.83
CA GLN A 4 23.99 -3.61 6.39
C GLN A 4 23.64 -4.96 5.79
N ARG A 5 23.16 -4.97 4.56
CA ARG A 5 22.87 -6.19 3.80
C ARG A 5 23.42 -6.09 2.39
N GLN A 6 23.98 -7.20 1.94
CA GLN A 6 24.39 -7.38 0.55
C GLN A 6 23.50 -8.43 -0.08
N MET A 7 22.75 -8.02 -1.11
CA MET A 7 22.03 -8.95 -1.97
C MET A 7 23.00 -9.43 -3.04
N CYS A 8 23.22 -10.75 -3.08
CA CYS A 8 24.26 -11.34 -3.90
C CYS A 8 23.68 -12.40 -4.83
N MET A 9 24.37 -12.67 -5.92
CA MET A 9 24.10 -13.79 -6.82
C MET A 9 25.41 -14.43 -7.24
N ARG A 10 25.41 -15.75 -7.39
CA ARG A 10 26.59 -16.52 -7.84
C ARG A 10 26.16 -17.62 -8.78
N ASP A 11 26.97 -17.85 -9.85
CA ASP A 11 26.94 -19.07 -10.64
C ASP A 11 28.08 -20.00 -10.21
N SER A 12 27.84 -21.31 -10.26
CA SER A 12 28.86 -22.30 -9.90
C SER A 12 29.76 -22.69 -11.06
N ARG A 13 29.26 -22.55 -12.30
CA ARG A 13 29.92 -23.08 -13.48
C ARG A 13 31.05 -22.19 -13.98
N ALA A 14 30.85 -20.88 -14.00
CA ALA A 14 31.88 -19.90 -14.38
C ALA A 14 32.58 -19.26 -13.17
N GLY A 15 32.03 -19.44 -11.97
CA GLY A 15 32.55 -18.86 -10.73
C GLY A 15 32.28 -17.37 -10.57
N ASN A 16 31.38 -16.81 -11.37
CA ASN A 16 31.00 -15.41 -11.28
C ASN A 16 30.16 -15.17 -10.02
N GLY A 17 30.43 -14.06 -9.33
CA GLY A 17 29.65 -13.60 -8.20
C GLY A 17 29.48 -12.09 -8.26
N ILE A 18 28.27 -11.62 -8.04
CA ILE A 18 27.89 -10.20 -8.10
C ILE A 18 27.15 -9.77 -6.85
N ILE A 19 27.26 -8.48 -6.52
CA ILE A 19 26.43 -7.81 -5.55
C ILE A 19 25.35 -7.04 -6.33
N ILE A 20 24.09 -7.44 -6.15
CA ILE A 20 22.97 -6.81 -6.86
C ILE A 20 22.59 -5.49 -6.21
N CYS A 21 22.60 -5.46 -4.86
CA CYS A 21 22.16 -4.26 -4.14
C CYS A 21 22.75 -4.24 -2.72
N SER A 22 23.22 -3.08 -2.29
CA SER A 22 23.52 -2.79 -0.89
C SER A 22 22.30 -2.14 -0.24
N ILE A 23 21.92 -2.61 0.95
CA ILE A 23 20.75 -2.14 1.69
C ILE A 23 21.15 -1.79 3.12
N GLU A 24 20.82 -0.59 3.56
CA GLU A 24 21.09 -0.10 4.90
C GLU A 24 19.81 0.07 5.71
N ASN A 25 19.85 -0.29 7.00
CA ASN A 25 18.77 -0.02 7.93
C ASN A 25 18.97 1.35 8.58
N LEU A 26 17.89 2.14 8.64
CA LEU A 26 17.84 3.38 9.41
C LEU A 26 17.91 3.07 10.92
N ASP A 27 17.18 2.06 11.37
CA ASP A 27 17.13 1.69 12.79
C ASP A 27 18.43 1.02 13.25
N PRO A 28 18.86 1.30 14.49
CA PRO A 28 20.03 0.66 15.06
C PRO A 28 19.80 -0.86 15.27
N MET A 29 20.89 -1.57 15.60
CA MET A 29 20.81 -2.99 15.97
C MET A 29 19.85 -3.21 17.14
N GLY A 30 18.99 -4.23 17.02
CA GLY A 30 17.92 -4.56 17.99
C GLY A 30 16.53 -4.55 17.37
N VAL A 31 16.31 -3.79 16.30
CA VAL A 31 15.10 -3.84 15.49
C VAL A 31 15.25 -4.89 14.39
N HIS A 32 14.24 -5.75 14.21
CA HIS A 32 14.22 -6.73 13.12
C HIS A 32 14.30 -6.04 11.76
N THR A 33 15.01 -6.63 10.80
CA THR A 33 15.22 -5.98 9.49
C THR A 33 13.92 -5.77 8.70
N GLY A 34 12.91 -6.62 8.90
CA GLY A 34 11.57 -6.47 8.32
C GLY A 34 10.82 -5.27 8.88
N ASP A 35 11.09 -4.91 10.13
CA ASP A 35 10.45 -3.79 10.85
C ASP A 35 11.25 -2.48 10.74
N SER A 36 12.46 -2.53 10.17
CA SER A 36 13.28 -1.35 9.97
C SER A 36 12.93 -0.64 8.67
N ILE A 37 13.01 0.69 8.70
CA ILE A 37 13.09 1.50 7.50
C ILE A 37 14.44 1.19 6.85
N THR A 38 14.43 0.93 5.55
CA THR A 38 15.65 0.56 4.81
C THR A 38 15.85 1.42 3.58
N VAL A 39 17.10 1.65 3.25
CA VAL A 39 17.53 2.51 2.14
C VAL A 39 18.46 1.74 1.22
N ALA A 40 18.29 1.91 -0.07
CA ALA A 40 19.18 1.39 -1.10
C ALA A 40 19.53 2.49 -2.12
N PRO A 41 20.78 2.62 -2.55
CA PRO A 41 21.95 1.94 -2.01
C PRO A 41 22.26 2.40 -0.57
N ALA A 42 23.17 1.69 0.13
CA ALA A 42 23.62 2.11 1.46
C ALA A 42 24.26 3.52 1.39
N GLN A 43 23.81 4.41 2.27
CA GLN A 43 24.15 5.84 2.23
C GLN A 43 25.35 6.20 3.12
N THR A 44 25.62 5.43 4.17
CA THR A 44 26.58 5.80 5.20
C THR A 44 27.88 4.98 5.14
N LEU A 45 28.00 4.06 4.19
CA LEU A 45 29.21 3.28 3.97
C LEU A 45 30.25 4.07 3.18
N SER A 46 31.49 4.02 3.64
CA SER A 46 32.62 4.38 2.79
C SER A 46 32.85 3.30 1.73
N ASP A 47 33.53 3.65 0.62
CA ASP A 47 33.87 2.67 -0.42
C ASP A 47 34.71 1.51 0.14
N VAL A 48 35.67 1.78 1.05
CA VAL A 48 36.45 0.74 1.69
C VAL A 48 35.59 -0.24 2.49
N GLU A 49 34.62 0.26 3.24
CA GLU A 49 33.69 -0.60 4.01
C GLU A 49 32.80 -1.42 3.06
N TYR A 50 32.30 -0.80 2.01
CA TYR A 50 31.51 -1.48 0.98
C TYR A 50 32.31 -2.63 0.33
N GLN A 51 33.55 -2.37 -0.11
CA GLN A 51 34.39 -3.38 -0.74
C GLN A 51 34.76 -4.53 0.24
N ARG A 52 34.97 -4.22 1.52
CA ARG A 52 35.16 -5.26 2.54
C ARG A 52 33.95 -6.17 2.68
N MET A 53 32.76 -5.61 2.70
CA MET A 53 31.50 -6.38 2.75
C MET A 53 31.30 -7.19 1.48
N ARG A 54 31.58 -6.61 0.30
CA ARG A 54 31.51 -7.27 -0.99
C ARG A 54 32.39 -8.52 -1.03
N VAL A 55 33.67 -8.37 -0.71
CA VAL A 55 34.63 -9.48 -0.67
C VAL A 55 34.20 -10.54 0.34
N ALA A 56 33.77 -10.14 1.55
CA ALA A 56 33.31 -11.07 2.56
C ALA A 56 32.05 -11.84 2.10
N SER A 57 31.10 -11.17 1.44
CA SER A 57 29.89 -11.80 0.93
C SER A 57 30.20 -12.88 -0.11
N LEU A 58 31.04 -12.56 -1.10
CA LEU A 58 31.43 -13.50 -2.14
C LEU A 58 32.19 -14.70 -1.56
N ALA A 59 33.10 -14.47 -0.62
CA ALA A 59 33.83 -15.55 0.08
C ALA A 59 32.89 -16.45 0.91
N ILE A 60 31.87 -15.87 1.55
CA ILE A 60 30.86 -16.63 2.30
C ILE A 60 30.05 -17.50 1.35
N LEU A 61 29.56 -16.94 0.22
CA LEU A 61 28.79 -17.69 -0.78
C LEU A 61 29.59 -18.88 -1.30
N GLU A 62 30.87 -18.67 -1.61
CA GLU A 62 31.77 -19.72 -2.07
C GLU A 62 31.96 -20.80 -1.00
N LYS A 63 32.24 -20.40 0.25
CA LYS A 63 32.51 -21.34 1.35
C LYS A 63 31.28 -22.17 1.75
N ILE A 64 30.09 -21.58 1.68
CA ILE A 64 28.81 -22.25 1.95
C ILE A 64 28.47 -23.22 0.81
N GLY A 65 28.97 -22.97 -0.39
CA GLY A 65 28.64 -23.75 -1.59
C GLY A 65 27.32 -23.31 -2.22
N VAL A 66 27.01 -22.00 -2.21
CA VAL A 66 25.90 -21.45 -2.99
C VAL A 66 26.32 -21.51 -4.46
N GLU A 67 25.76 -22.45 -5.17
CA GLU A 67 26.14 -22.73 -6.56
C GLU A 67 25.20 -22.05 -7.56
N THR A 68 23.95 -21.82 -7.16
CA THR A 68 22.96 -21.24 -8.06
C THR A 68 22.01 -20.33 -7.27
N GLY A 69 21.83 -19.12 -7.76
CA GLY A 69 20.77 -18.25 -7.30
C GLY A 69 21.18 -17.12 -6.35
N GLY A 70 20.13 -16.46 -5.84
CA GLY A 70 20.25 -15.29 -4.98
C GLY A 70 20.47 -15.63 -3.51
N SER A 71 21.22 -14.78 -2.84
CA SER A 71 21.52 -14.89 -1.41
C SER A 71 21.52 -13.52 -0.74
N ASN A 72 21.29 -13.52 0.56
CA ASN A 72 21.33 -12.33 1.39
C ASN A 72 22.35 -12.53 2.51
N VAL A 73 23.36 -11.65 2.60
CA VAL A 73 24.33 -11.64 3.68
C VAL A 73 24.13 -10.39 4.53
N GLN A 74 23.94 -10.55 5.82
CA GLN A 74 23.71 -9.46 6.76
C GLN A 74 24.93 -9.20 7.62
N PHE A 75 25.29 -7.93 7.74
CA PHE A 75 26.43 -7.45 8.50
C PHE A 75 26.00 -6.44 9.57
N ALA A 76 26.80 -6.36 10.62
CA ALA A 76 26.82 -5.23 11.55
C ALA A 76 28.16 -4.53 11.44
N LEU A 77 28.13 -3.24 11.19
CA LEU A 77 29.31 -2.38 11.19
C LEU A 77 29.30 -1.50 12.43
N ASN A 78 30.41 -1.50 13.17
CA ASN A 78 30.60 -0.54 14.27
C ASN A 78 31.21 0.75 13.72
N PRO A 79 30.51 1.89 13.77
CA PRO A 79 31.01 3.15 13.21
C PRO A 79 32.20 3.75 14.01
N GLU A 80 32.46 3.30 15.24
CA GLU A 80 33.53 3.82 16.08
C GLU A 80 34.89 3.23 15.73
N ASP A 81 34.95 1.94 15.44
CA ASP A 81 36.20 1.20 15.21
C ASP A 81 36.28 0.48 13.86
N GLY A 82 35.21 0.61 13.03
CA GLY A 82 35.13 -0.04 11.72
C GLY A 82 35.04 -1.58 11.78
N ARG A 83 34.75 -2.18 12.95
CA ARG A 83 34.62 -3.62 13.11
C ARG A 83 33.38 -4.14 12.36
N LEU A 84 33.64 -5.07 11.44
CA LEU A 84 32.61 -5.77 10.67
C LEU A 84 32.30 -7.13 11.29
N ILE A 85 31.01 -7.41 11.49
CA ILE A 85 30.51 -8.68 12.03
C ILE A 85 29.47 -9.22 11.05
N VAL A 86 29.62 -10.49 10.65
CA VAL A 86 28.59 -11.23 9.93
C VAL A 86 27.49 -11.61 10.91
N ILE A 87 26.25 -11.29 10.61
CA ILE A 87 25.08 -11.62 11.43
C ILE A 87 24.49 -12.95 10.99
N GLU A 88 24.12 -13.03 9.71
CA GLU A 88 23.56 -14.22 9.11
C GLU A 88 23.70 -14.20 7.59
N MET A 89 23.52 -15.35 6.98
CA MET A 89 23.46 -15.53 5.55
C MET A 89 22.24 -16.41 5.21
N ASN A 90 21.46 -15.98 4.25
CA ASN A 90 20.30 -16.71 3.76
C ASN A 90 20.55 -17.17 2.32
N PRO A 91 20.83 -18.47 2.06
CA PRO A 91 21.12 -19.00 0.72
C PRO A 91 19.83 -19.25 -0.07
N ARG A 92 18.99 -18.26 -0.14
CA ARG A 92 17.68 -18.28 -0.82
C ARG A 92 17.20 -16.88 -1.11
N VAL A 93 16.21 -16.74 -1.97
CA VAL A 93 15.45 -15.50 -2.12
C VAL A 93 14.71 -15.17 -0.80
N SER A 94 14.57 -13.89 -0.53
CA SER A 94 13.97 -13.35 0.68
C SER A 94 13.12 -12.12 0.33
N ARG A 95 12.41 -11.54 1.31
CA ARG A 95 11.73 -10.24 1.11
C ARG A 95 12.69 -9.16 0.61
N SER A 96 13.94 -9.15 1.13
CA SER A 96 14.95 -8.23 0.65
C SER A 96 15.34 -8.45 -0.81
N SER A 97 15.13 -9.65 -1.36
CA SER A 97 15.36 -9.92 -2.80
C SER A 97 14.29 -9.25 -3.65
N ALA A 98 13.02 -9.24 -3.20
CA ALA A 98 11.96 -8.49 -3.86
C ALA A 98 12.28 -6.99 -3.88
N LEU A 99 12.62 -6.42 -2.72
CA LEU A 99 13.08 -5.03 -2.62
C LEU A 99 14.25 -4.74 -3.57
N ALA A 100 15.30 -5.57 -3.55
CA ALA A 100 16.47 -5.38 -4.40
C ALA A 100 16.15 -5.47 -5.88
N SER A 101 15.28 -6.42 -6.29
CA SER A 101 14.82 -6.53 -7.68
C SER A 101 14.08 -5.27 -8.14
N LYS A 102 13.15 -4.77 -7.32
CA LYS A 102 12.39 -3.55 -7.64
C LYS A 102 13.28 -2.30 -7.61
N ALA A 103 14.20 -2.22 -6.63
CA ALA A 103 15.10 -1.10 -6.50
C ALA A 103 16.11 -0.98 -7.65
N THR A 104 16.54 -2.09 -8.23
CA THR A 104 17.58 -2.10 -9.27
C THR A 104 17.05 -2.44 -10.67
N GLY A 105 15.80 -2.88 -10.77
CA GLY A 105 15.27 -3.48 -12.00
C GLY A 105 15.84 -4.88 -12.30
N PHE A 106 16.84 -5.37 -11.56
CA PHE A 106 17.48 -6.67 -11.81
C PHE A 106 16.57 -7.83 -11.39
N PRO A 107 16.17 -8.75 -12.30
CA PRO A 107 15.18 -9.80 -12.03
C PRO A 107 15.82 -10.99 -11.29
N ILE A 108 16.04 -10.87 -9.98
CA ILE A 108 16.76 -11.87 -9.16
C ILE A 108 16.14 -13.26 -9.28
N ALA A 109 14.84 -13.40 -9.17
CA ALA A 109 14.17 -14.70 -9.20
C ALA A 109 14.28 -15.37 -10.59
N LYS A 110 14.09 -14.59 -11.66
CA LYS A 110 14.22 -15.06 -13.05
C LYS A 110 15.64 -15.49 -13.38
N ALA A 111 16.64 -14.71 -12.96
CA ALA A 111 18.05 -15.05 -13.11
C ALA A 111 18.38 -16.32 -12.30
N ALA A 112 17.93 -16.39 -11.03
CA ALA A 112 18.13 -17.57 -10.18
C ALA A 112 17.54 -18.86 -10.80
N ALA A 113 16.36 -18.79 -11.43
CA ALA A 113 15.75 -19.91 -12.10
C ALA A 113 16.60 -20.39 -13.32
N LYS A 114 17.14 -19.47 -14.11
CA LYS A 114 18.05 -19.78 -15.22
C LYS A 114 19.35 -20.43 -14.72
N LEU A 115 19.94 -19.88 -13.66
CA LEU A 115 21.13 -20.47 -13.02
C LEU A 115 20.87 -21.89 -12.53
N ALA A 116 19.68 -22.15 -11.95
CA ALA A 116 19.31 -23.48 -11.46
C ALA A 116 19.22 -24.56 -12.55
N VAL A 117 19.00 -24.16 -13.80
CA VAL A 117 19.00 -25.10 -14.96
C VAL A 117 20.32 -25.08 -15.74
N GLY A 118 21.39 -24.45 -15.19
CA GLY A 118 22.76 -24.57 -15.66
C GLY A 118 23.30 -23.42 -16.52
N TYR A 119 22.54 -22.31 -16.68
CA TYR A 119 23.10 -21.10 -17.26
C TYR A 119 24.13 -20.47 -16.32
N THR A 120 25.04 -19.66 -16.88
CA THR A 120 25.95 -18.81 -16.12
C THR A 120 25.52 -17.34 -16.21
N LEU A 121 25.99 -16.48 -15.31
CA LEU A 121 25.62 -15.06 -15.28
C LEU A 121 26.02 -14.30 -16.55
N ASP A 122 27.11 -14.71 -17.20
CA ASP A 122 27.56 -14.15 -18.48
C ASP A 122 26.74 -14.66 -19.69
N GLU A 123 26.08 -15.82 -19.58
CA GLU A 123 25.17 -16.34 -20.59
C GLU A 123 23.75 -15.73 -20.47
N ILE A 124 23.40 -15.14 -19.32
CA ILE A 124 22.12 -14.51 -19.09
C ILE A 124 22.20 -13.04 -19.52
N THR A 125 21.33 -12.63 -20.45
CA THR A 125 21.21 -11.22 -20.84
C THR A 125 20.50 -10.44 -19.74
N ASN A 126 20.96 -9.22 -19.47
CA ASN A 126 20.27 -8.28 -18.58
C ASN A 126 18.97 -7.82 -19.26
N ASP A 127 17.83 -8.04 -18.61
CA ASP A 127 16.51 -7.73 -19.17
C ASP A 127 16.25 -6.22 -19.31
N ILE A 128 16.95 -5.38 -18.52
CA ILE A 128 16.78 -3.92 -18.54
C ILE A 128 17.48 -3.30 -19.74
N THR A 129 18.76 -3.59 -19.93
CA THR A 129 19.56 -3.02 -21.02
C THR A 129 19.45 -3.83 -22.31
N LYS A 130 19.18 -5.15 -22.22
CA LYS A 130 19.24 -6.14 -23.31
C LYS A 130 20.56 -6.17 -24.09
N ALA A 131 21.53 -5.37 -23.66
CA ALA A 131 22.84 -5.21 -24.30
C ALA A 131 23.98 -5.79 -23.43
N THR A 132 23.80 -5.83 -22.10
CA THR A 132 24.83 -6.31 -21.17
C THR A 132 24.45 -7.68 -20.59
N PRO A 133 25.43 -8.52 -20.20
CA PRO A 133 25.14 -9.76 -19.49
C PRO A 133 24.81 -9.48 -18.00
N ALA A 134 24.17 -10.44 -17.36
CA ALA A 134 23.73 -10.35 -15.97
C ALA A 134 24.90 -10.44 -14.96
N CYS A 135 26.14 -10.66 -15.41
CA CYS A 135 27.35 -10.67 -14.54
C CYS A 135 27.86 -9.26 -14.19
N PHE A 136 27.31 -8.19 -14.74
CA PHE A 136 27.61 -6.82 -14.33
C PHE A 136 26.83 -6.46 -13.08
N GLU A 137 27.53 -5.94 -12.07
CA GLU A 137 26.91 -5.47 -10.82
C GLU A 137 26.04 -4.23 -11.10
N PRO A 138 24.78 -4.20 -10.64
CA PRO A 138 23.95 -3.02 -10.77
C PRO A 138 24.53 -1.81 -10.08
N THR A 139 24.43 -0.67 -10.73
CA THR A 139 24.78 0.65 -10.20
C THR A 139 23.57 1.56 -10.40
N ILE A 140 23.08 2.18 -9.32
CA ILE A 140 21.92 3.07 -9.34
C ILE A 140 22.31 4.48 -8.91
N ASP A 141 21.72 5.48 -9.55
CA ASP A 141 21.97 6.91 -9.32
C ASP A 141 20.77 7.63 -8.67
N TYR A 142 19.85 6.87 -8.11
CA TYR A 142 18.67 7.30 -7.35
C TYR A 142 18.66 6.64 -5.96
N CYS A 143 17.77 7.10 -5.10
CA CYS A 143 17.59 6.57 -3.76
C CYS A 143 16.26 5.82 -3.65
N VAL A 144 16.29 4.67 -3.00
CA VAL A 144 15.11 3.84 -2.75
C VAL A 144 14.92 3.72 -1.25
N VAL A 145 13.72 4.02 -0.77
CA VAL A 145 13.35 3.89 0.65
C VAL A 145 12.20 2.90 0.79
N LYS A 146 12.37 1.94 1.70
CA LYS A 146 11.34 0.98 2.10
C LYS A 146 10.89 1.29 3.52
N VAL A 147 9.58 1.40 3.75
CA VAL A 147 8.99 1.59 5.07
C VAL A 147 8.02 0.44 5.38
N PRO A 148 8.15 -0.21 6.57
CA PRO A 148 7.25 -1.27 6.96
C PRO A 148 5.86 -0.73 7.33
N ARG A 149 4.82 -1.50 7.01
CA ARG A 149 3.44 -1.26 7.44
C ARG A 149 3.08 -2.18 8.61
N PHE A 150 2.57 -1.60 9.68
CA PHE A 150 2.09 -2.31 10.85
C PHE A 150 0.56 -2.27 10.91
N ALA A 151 -0.03 -3.13 11.73
CA ALA A 151 -1.48 -3.21 11.92
C ALA A 151 -1.84 -3.16 13.42
N PHE A 152 -1.04 -2.47 14.24
CA PHE A 152 -1.26 -2.39 15.68
C PHE A 152 -2.60 -1.75 16.03
N GLU A 153 -3.11 -0.88 15.15
CA GLU A 153 -4.44 -0.26 15.29
C GLU A 153 -5.59 -1.27 15.34
N LYS A 154 -5.36 -2.50 14.87
CA LYS A 154 -6.35 -3.58 14.90
C LYS A 154 -6.34 -4.40 16.22
N PHE A 155 -5.27 -4.35 16.98
CA PHE A 155 -5.05 -5.18 18.16
C PHE A 155 -4.84 -4.33 19.40
N LYS A 156 -5.90 -4.10 20.17
CA LYS A 156 -5.84 -3.32 21.43
C LYS A 156 -4.91 -4.01 22.45
N GLY A 157 -4.07 -3.22 23.12
CA GLY A 157 -3.17 -3.69 24.17
C GLY A 157 -1.92 -4.42 23.69
N THR A 158 -1.67 -4.48 22.40
CA THR A 158 -0.44 -5.05 21.84
C THR A 158 0.76 -4.16 22.15
N ASP A 159 1.90 -4.78 22.55
CA ASP A 159 3.17 -4.09 22.66
C ASP A 159 3.66 -3.64 21.27
N THR A 160 3.70 -2.32 21.05
CA THR A 160 4.14 -1.70 19.80
C THR A 160 5.64 -1.50 19.71
N THR A 161 6.41 -1.83 20.77
CA THR A 161 7.86 -1.71 20.79
C THR A 161 8.50 -2.69 19.81
N LEU A 162 9.21 -2.18 18.83
CA LEU A 162 9.93 -2.98 17.85
C LEU A 162 11.15 -3.66 18.51
N SER A 163 11.42 -4.89 18.11
CA SER A 163 12.47 -5.71 18.67
C SER A 163 13.10 -6.62 17.60
N THR A 164 13.79 -7.66 18.04
CA THR A 164 14.32 -8.68 17.12
C THR A 164 13.24 -9.60 16.52
N ARG A 165 11.99 -9.50 16.99
CA ARG A 165 10.84 -10.21 16.43
C ARG A 165 10.14 -9.32 15.43
N MET A 166 9.89 -9.85 14.24
CA MET A 166 9.16 -9.14 13.21
C MET A 166 7.69 -8.94 13.57
N LYS A 167 7.18 -7.71 13.40
CA LYS A 167 5.79 -7.32 13.68
C LYS A 167 5.10 -6.69 12.46
N ALA A 168 5.84 -6.29 11.43
CA ALA A 168 5.28 -5.72 10.22
C ALA A 168 4.44 -6.73 9.43
N VAL A 169 3.32 -6.27 8.88
CA VAL A 169 2.38 -7.08 8.07
C VAL A 169 2.53 -6.84 6.57
N GLY A 170 3.13 -5.74 6.18
CA GLY A 170 3.41 -5.35 4.81
C GLY A 170 4.52 -4.32 4.75
N GLU A 171 4.83 -3.88 3.54
CA GLU A 171 5.81 -2.84 3.32
C GLU A 171 5.47 -2.03 2.06
N ILE A 172 6.00 -0.82 2.01
CA ILE A 172 6.00 0.03 0.82
C ILE A 172 7.43 0.35 0.42
N MET A 173 7.60 0.71 -0.84
CA MET A 173 8.84 1.22 -1.37
C MET A 173 8.57 2.51 -2.15
N ALA A 174 9.50 3.43 -2.14
CA ALA A 174 9.47 4.62 -2.97
C ALA A 174 10.85 4.92 -3.54
N ILE A 175 10.87 5.52 -4.71
CA ILE A 175 12.08 5.90 -5.45
C ILE A 175 12.08 7.42 -5.63
N GLY A 176 13.23 8.04 -5.44
CA GLY A 176 13.47 9.47 -5.67
C GLY A 176 14.94 9.74 -5.97
N ARG A 177 15.28 10.93 -6.43
CA ARG A 177 16.70 11.30 -6.66
C ARG A 177 17.47 11.47 -5.36
N THR A 178 16.78 11.82 -4.28
CA THR A 178 17.35 12.01 -2.94
C THR A 178 16.65 11.12 -1.92
N PHE A 179 17.29 10.96 -0.76
CA PHE A 179 16.66 10.27 0.36
C PHE A 179 15.39 10.99 0.81
N GLU A 180 15.42 12.32 0.90
CA GLU A 180 14.32 13.16 1.36
C GLU A 180 13.09 12.99 0.47
N GLU A 181 13.26 13.04 -0.84
CA GLU A 181 12.18 12.83 -1.82
C GLU A 181 11.60 11.41 -1.71
N ALA A 182 12.46 10.39 -1.73
CA ALA A 182 12.04 8.99 -1.61
C ALA A 182 11.35 8.73 -0.25
N PHE A 183 11.86 9.33 0.84
CA PHE A 183 11.31 9.16 2.18
C PHE A 183 9.94 9.82 2.32
N GLY A 184 9.75 11.04 1.82
CA GLY A 184 8.46 11.72 1.79
C GLY A 184 7.39 10.92 1.04
N LYS A 185 7.72 10.42 -0.16
CA LYS A 185 6.87 9.50 -0.93
C LYS A 185 6.52 8.23 -0.15
N ALA A 186 7.53 7.61 0.47
CA ALA A 186 7.34 6.41 1.25
C ALA A 186 6.36 6.64 2.42
N MET A 187 6.49 7.74 3.13
CA MET A 187 5.64 8.03 4.28
C MET A 187 4.17 8.23 3.89
N ARG A 188 3.89 8.95 2.78
CA ARG A 188 2.51 9.14 2.31
C ARG A 188 1.91 7.89 1.65
N SER A 189 2.72 6.90 1.28
CA SER A 189 2.27 5.61 0.74
C SER A 189 1.76 4.62 1.80
N LEU A 190 1.96 4.90 3.11
CA LEU A 190 1.65 3.96 4.19
C LEU A 190 0.16 3.71 4.42
N GLU A 191 -0.74 4.48 3.80
CA GLU A 191 -2.20 4.37 4.02
C GLU A 191 -2.60 4.52 5.50
N ASN A 192 -1.89 5.37 6.23
CA ASN A 192 -2.16 5.72 7.63
C ASN A 192 -2.78 7.11 7.80
N GLY A 193 -3.15 7.76 6.70
CA GLY A 193 -3.78 9.08 6.67
C GLY A 193 -2.81 10.25 6.88
N ARG A 194 -1.50 10.02 6.87
CA ARG A 194 -0.48 11.06 7.03
C ARG A 194 0.00 11.56 5.66
N TYR A 195 0.39 12.83 5.58
CA TYR A 195 0.86 13.47 4.33
C TYR A 195 2.37 13.41 4.13
N GLY A 196 3.12 13.12 5.20
CA GLY A 196 4.58 13.05 5.24
C GLY A 196 5.08 12.68 6.63
N LEU A 197 6.04 13.40 7.17
CA LEU A 197 6.65 13.18 8.50
C LEU A 197 5.89 13.84 9.67
N GLY A 198 4.61 14.08 9.55
CA GLY A 198 3.83 14.89 10.48
C GLY A 198 3.74 16.34 9.99
N GLY A 199 3.44 17.30 10.89
CA GLY A 199 3.18 18.67 10.48
C GLY A 199 1.97 18.78 9.54
N ASP A 200 0.95 17.98 9.80
CA ASP A 200 -0.24 17.78 8.96
C ASP A 200 -1.55 17.90 9.76
N GLY A 201 -1.48 18.47 10.98
CA GLY A 201 -2.63 18.64 11.87
C GLY A 201 -3.15 17.38 12.53
N LYS A 202 -2.52 16.23 12.27
CA LYS A 202 -2.95 14.92 12.79
C LYS A 202 -1.99 14.37 13.84
N ASP A 203 -1.03 15.20 14.27
CA ASP A 203 -0.08 14.86 15.31
C ASP A 203 -0.75 14.79 16.67
N SER A 204 -0.50 13.71 17.38
CA SER A 204 -0.92 13.50 18.77
C SER A 204 0.23 12.83 19.51
N PHE A 205 0.91 13.59 20.37
CA PHE A 205 2.07 13.14 21.13
C PHE A 205 1.73 13.03 22.60
N ASP A 206 2.26 11.99 23.26
CA ASP A 206 2.23 11.85 24.71
C ASP A 206 3.27 12.82 25.30
N GLU A 207 2.81 13.94 25.85
CA GLU A 207 3.67 15.02 26.36
C GLU A 207 4.45 14.58 27.60
N ASP A 208 3.86 13.74 28.46
CA ASP A 208 4.49 13.28 29.70
C ASP A 208 5.66 12.31 29.42
N HIS A 209 5.61 11.58 28.32
CA HIS A 209 6.61 10.58 27.94
C HIS A 209 7.34 10.91 26.64
N PHE A 210 7.24 12.14 26.13
CA PHE A 210 7.77 12.52 24.82
C PHE A 210 9.26 12.15 24.65
N ALA A 211 10.09 12.51 25.62
CA ALA A 211 11.52 12.26 25.56
C ALA A 211 11.86 10.75 25.53
N GLU A 212 11.10 9.91 26.24
CA GLU A 212 11.23 8.46 26.20
C GLU A 212 10.82 7.92 24.84
N LEU A 213 9.73 8.42 24.27
CA LEU A 213 9.18 7.97 23.00
C LEU A 213 10.04 8.36 21.80
N VAL A 214 10.80 9.45 21.87
CA VAL A 214 11.86 9.76 20.89
C VAL A 214 12.94 8.66 20.84
N GLY A 215 13.24 8.06 22.00
CA GLY A 215 14.22 6.96 22.12
C GLY A 215 13.67 5.56 21.85
N ARG A 216 12.35 5.38 21.93
CA ARG A 216 11.72 4.08 21.85
C ARG A 216 11.44 3.69 20.40
N PRO A 217 11.92 2.51 19.93
CA PRO A 217 11.62 2.05 18.59
C PRO A 217 10.17 1.55 18.51
N THR A 218 9.27 2.38 17.97
CA THR A 218 7.86 2.07 17.69
C THR A 218 7.56 2.31 16.22
N GLU A 219 6.35 1.97 15.77
CA GLU A 219 5.90 2.31 14.42
C GLU A 219 5.92 3.83 14.15
N ASN A 220 5.68 4.63 15.19
CA ASN A 220 5.58 6.08 15.10
C ASN A 220 6.91 6.81 15.37
N ARG A 221 8.02 6.08 15.56
CA ARG A 221 9.33 6.66 15.98
C ARG A 221 9.82 7.81 15.10
N VAL A 222 9.57 7.75 13.78
CA VAL A 222 10.02 8.83 12.88
C VAL A 222 9.23 10.12 13.05
N PHE A 223 7.94 10.03 13.44
CA PHE A 223 7.13 11.20 13.77
C PHE A 223 7.62 11.86 15.07
N TYR A 224 7.99 11.08 16.08
CA TYR A 224 8.60 11.59 17.30
C TYR A 224 9.96 12.24 17.04
N VAL A 225 10.78 11.68 16.14
CA VAL A 225 12.06 12.26 15.71
C VAL A 225 11.84 13.59 14.99
N ALA A 226 10.91 13.67 14.04
CA ALA A 226 10.59 14.89 13.32
C ALA A 226 10.08 15.98 14.29
N GLU A 227 9.18 15.59 15.21
CA GLU A 227 8.64 16.50 16.21
C GLU A 227 9.71 17.01 17.19
N ALA A 228 10.69 16.18 17.57
CA ALA A 228 11.81 16.63 18.39
C ALA A 228 12.60 17.74 17.70
N PHE A 229 12.79 17.65 16.37
CA PHE A 229 13.40 18.75 15.59
C PHE A 229 12.52 19.98 15.51
N ARG A 230 11.18 19.84 15.36
CA ARG A 230 10.25 20.97 15.41
C ARG A 230 10.31 21.69 16.76
N ARG A 231 10.54 20.96 17.87
CA ARG A 231 10.73 21.49 19.23
C ARG A 231 12.15 22.00 19.48
N GLY A 232 13.04 21.97 18.49
CA GLY A 232 14.38 22.54 18.59
C GLY A 232 15.44 21.62 19.18
N TRP A 233 15.19 20.31 19.28
CA TRP A 233 16.25 19.38 19.68
C TRP A 233 17.36 19.34 18.65
N THR A 234 18.60 19.19 19.13
CA THR A 234 19.76 19.02 18.26
C THR A 234 19.87 17.57 17.76
N VAL A 235 20.59 17.38 16.65
CA VAL A 235 20.89 16.03 16.12
C VAL A 235 21.57 15.16 17.16
N ASP A 236 22.46 15.74 17.99
CA ASP A 236 23.15 14.98 19.04
C ASP A 236 22.20 14.54 20.16
N GLN A 237 21.24 15.40 20.57
CA GLN A 237 20.23 15.04 21.57
C GLN A 237 19.35 13.87 21.07
N VAL A 238 18.90 13.93 19.84
CA VAL A 238 18.09 12.84 19.23
C VAL A 238 18.92 11.58 19.06
N PHE A 239 20.19 11.70 18.62
CA PHE A 239 21.10 10.56 18.49
C PHE A 239 21.35 9.88 19.83
N GLU A 240 21.56 10.65 20.91
CA GLU A 240 21.79 10.06 22.24
C GLU A 240 20.55 9.28 22.72
N ALA A 241 19.33 9.73 22.36
CA ALA A 241 18.10 9.07 22.73
C ALA A 241 17.88 7.76 21.93
N ASN A 242 18.03 7.76 20.60
CA ASN A 242 17.58 6.65 19.75
C ASN A 242 18.70 5.90 19.01
N LYS A 243 19.91 6.44 18.95
CA LYS A 243 21.08 5.87 18.24
C LYS A 243 20.89 5.67 16.73
N ILE A 244 19.89 6.32 16.12
CA ILE A 244 19.79 6.41 14.66
C ILE A 244 20.99 7.19 14.14
N ASP A 245 21.58 6.76 13.02
CA ASP A 245 22.78 7.41 12.49
C ASP A 245 22.54 8.90 12.22
N ARG A 246 23.54 9.72 12.54
CA ARG A 246 23.46 11.20 12.37
C ARG A 246 23.22 11.62 10.94
N TRP A 247 23.62 10.81 9.97
CA TRP A 247 23.34 11.09 8.56
C TRP A 247 21.81 11.14 8.32
N PHE A 248 21.08 10.09 8.75
CA PHE A 248 19.62 10.04 8.63
C PHE A 248 18.93 11.13 9.46
N LEU A 249 19.42 11.38 10.69
CA LEU A 249 18.86 12.41 11.54
C LEU A 249 19.01 13.82 10.93
N ASN A 250 20.14 14.10 10.27
CA ASN A 250 20.33 15.34 9.54
C ASN A 250 19.34 15.47 8.39
N ARG A 251 19.14 14.40 7.60
CA ARG A 251 18.15 14.42 6.48
C ARG A 251 16.72 14.68 6.99
N ILE A 252 16.31 14.02 8.08
CA ILE A 252 14.99 14.26 8.69
C ILE A 252 14.88 15.70 9.21
N ARG A 253 15.92 16.22 9.87
CA ARG A 253 15.96 17.61 10.31
C ARG A 253 15.83 18.57 9.13
N ASP A 254 16.53 18.32 8.04
CA ASP A 254 16.52 19.20 6.88
C ASP A 254 15.10 19.24 6.23
N ILE A 255 14.37 18.11 6.21
CA ILE A 255 12.94 18.11 5.83
C ILE A 255 12.12 19.01 6.74
N VAL A 256 12.28 18.89 8.07
CA VAL A 256 11.57 19.71 9.05
C VAL A 256 11.90 21.21 8.91
N MET A 257 13.13 21.54 8.53
CA MET A 257 13.51 22.95 8.28
C MET A 257 12.81 23.51 7.04
N VAL A 258 12.65 22.70 5.97
CA VAL A 258 11.88 23.11 4.78
C VAL A 258 10.39 23.24 5.11
N GLU A 259 9.81 22.30 5.87
CA GLU A 259 8.43 22.42 6.37
C GLU A 259 8.19 23.77 7.10
N ARG A 260 9.12 24.12 7.98
CA ARG A 260 9.04 25.39 8.74
C ARG A 260 9.10 26.60 7.80
N ALA A 261 10.01 26.60 6.84
CA ALA A 261 10.14 27.72 5.88
C ALA A 261 8.85 27.88 5.05
N VAL A 262 8.24 26.78 4.61
CA VAL A 262 6.95 26.79 3.89
C VAL A 262 5.82 27.32 4.79
N ALA A 263 5.77 26.93 6.07
CA ALA A 263 4.73 27.33 7.00
C ALA A 263 4.81 28.82 7.40
N GLU A 264 5.94 29.49 7.17
CA GLU A 264 6.13 30.93 7.42
C GLU A 264 5.61 31.81 6.28
N CYS A 265 5.21 31.21 5.13
CA CYS A 265 4.76 31.91 3.93
C CYS A 265 3.27 31.61 3.63
N ALA A 266 2.56 32.57 3.05
CA ALA A 266 1.30 32.26 2.35
C ALA A 266 1.58 31.56 1.01
N LEU A 267 0.64 30.79 0.49
CA LEU A 267 0.84 30.03 -0.74
C LEU A 267 1.22 30.88 -1.97
N ASP A 268 0.64 32.08 -2.08
CA ASP A 268 0.88 33.02 -3.16
C ASP A 268 2.25 33.74 -3.04
N GLU A 269 2.85 33.74 -1.87
CA GLU A 269 4.19 34.29 -1.60
C GLU A 269 5.31 33.29 -1.92
N LEU A 270 5.00 31.99 -2.02
CA LEU A 270 6.00 30.98 -2.36
C LEU A 270 6.50 31.21 -3.79
N SER A 271 7.83 31.38 -3.92
CA SER A 271 8.49 31.45 -5.23
C SER A 271 8.56 30.09 -5.91
N ALA A 272 8.92 30.07 -7.19
CA ALA A 272 9.17 28.81 -7.90
C ALA A 272 10.32 28.00 -7.26
N GLU A 273 11.34 28.67 -6.73
CA GLU A 273 12.48 28.04 -6.05
C GLU A 273 12.06 27.41 -4.72
N ASP A 274 11.25 28.11 -3.92
CA ASP A 274 10.74 27.58 -2.64
C ASP A 274 9.83 26.37 -2.89
N MET A 275 8.91 26.48 -3.86
CA MET A 275 8.02 25.39 -4.23
C MET A 275 8.82 24.17 -4.75
N LEU A 276 9.81 24.40 -5.60
CA LEU A 276 10.67 23.33 -6.11
C LEU A 276 11.45 22.66 -4.96
N THR A 277 12.02 23.45 -4.07
CA THR A 277 12.72 22.95 -2.87
C THR A 277 11.80 22.12 -2.00
N ALA A 278 10.57 22.57 -1.71
CA ALA A 278 9.60 21.82 -0.94
C ALA A 278 9.32 20.46 -1.59
N LYS A 279 9.13 20.42 -2.91
CA LYS A 279 8.89 19.16 -3.65
C LYS A 279 10.11 18.24 -3.65
N GLN A 280 11.32 18.77 -3.82
CA GLN A 280 12.59 18.00 -3.76
C GLN A 280 12.85 17.41 -2.37
N PHE A 281 12.35 18.06 -1.31
CA PHE A 281 12.39 17.53 0.05
C PHE A 281 11.21 16.61 0.40
N GLY A 282 10.41 16.23 -0.59
CA GLY A 282 9.38 15.21 -0.47
C GLY A 282 8.04 15.68 0.08
N LEU A 283 7.83 17.00 0.27
CA LEU A 283 6.54 17.53 0.73
C LEU A 283 5.48 17.31 -0.35
N SER A 284 4.33 16.75 0.03
CA SER A 284 3.17 16.58 -0.85
C SER A 284 2.40 17.90 -1.03
N ASP A 285 1.58 17.97 -2.08
CA ASP A 285 0.68 19.11 -2.28
C ASP A 285 -0.30 19.25 -1.10
N ASP A 286 -0.79 18.13 -0.53
CA ASP A 286 -1.60 18.10 0.72
C ASP A 286 -0.85 18.67 1.92
N GLN A 287 0.43 18.33 2.10
CA GLN A 287 1.23 18.83 3.22
C GLN A 287 1.49 20.35 3.08
N ILE A 288 1.84 20.79 1.87
CA ILE A 288 2.02 22.22 1.56
C ILE A 288 0.70 22.97 1.79
N ALA A 289 -0.44 22.40 1.38
CA ALA A 289 -1.76 22.96 1.61
C ALA A 289 -2.03 23.18 3.11
N TYR A 290 -1.77 22.18 3.94
CA TYR A 290 -1.90 22.30 5.38
C TYR A 290 -1.00 23.40 5.96
N LEU A 291 0.29 23.42 5.58
CA LEU A 291 1.28 24.37 6.10
C LEU A 291 0.95 25.83 5.72
N THR A 292 0.37 26.05 4.54
CA THR A 292 0.02 27.39 4.02
C THR A 292 -1.44 27.79 4.27
N GLY A 293 -2.24 26.92 4.90
CA GLY A 293 -3.67 27.16 5.13
C GLY A 293 -4.52 27.15 3.87
N SER A 294 -4.17 26.32 2.88
CA SER A 294 -4.80 26.19 1.57
C SER A 294 -5.42 24.78 1.39
N ASP A 295 -5.72 24.38 0.17
CA ASP A 295 -6.17 23.05 -0.22
C ASP A 295 -5.27 22.46 -1.33
N GLU A 296 -5.30 21.12 -1.48
CA GLU A 296 -4.45 20.37 -2.40
C GLU A 296 -4.59 20.85 -3.85
N LEU A 297 -5.81 21.11 -4.32
CA LEU A 297 -6.08 21.53 -5.70
C LEU A 297 -5.50 22.92 -5.98
N THR A 298 -5.61 23.84 -5.00
CA THR A 298 -5.05 25.19 -5.09
C THR A 298 -3.52 25.14 -5.11
N VAL A 299 -2.89 24.31 -4.27
CA VAL A 299 -1.44 24.10 -4.29
C VAL A 299 -0.98 23.52 -5.64
N ARG A 300 -1.68 22.49 -6.15
CA ARG A 300 -1.38 21.91 -7.47
C ARG A 300 -1.46 22.94 -8.59
N ALA A 301 -2.51 23.78 -8.60
CA ALA A 301 -2.67 24.83 -9.59
C ALA A 301 -1.52 25.86 -9.50
N ARG A 302 -1.18 26.32 -8.29
CA ARG A 302 -0.08 27.26 -8.07
C ARG A 302 1.27 26.68 -8.48
N ARG A 303 1.52 25.42 -8.15
CA ARG A 303 2.75 24.70 -8.54
C ARG A 303 2.91 24.65 -10.07
N LYS A 304 1.83 24.33 -10.79
CA LYS A 304 1.82 24.30 -12.27
C LYS A 304 2.01 25.70 -12.87
N GLU A 305 1.38 26.73 -12.29
CA GLU A 305 1.57 28.14 -12.70
C GLU A 305 3.03 28.58 -12.56
N LEU A 306 3.70 28.17 -11.48
CA LEU A 306 5.11 28.44 -11.26
C LEU A 306 6.05 27.61 -12.15
N GLY A 307 5.51 26.70 -12.99
CA GLY A 307 6.30 25.79 -13.82
C GLY A 307 6.99 24.67 -13.05
N VAL A 308 6.64 24.45 -11.78
CA VAL A 308 7.17 23.36 -10.96
C VAL A 308 6.36 22.10 -11.23
N VAL A 309 6.78 21.35 -12.21
CA VAL A 309 6.18 20.08 -12.63
C VAL A 309 7.19 18.95 -12.50
N PRO A 310 6.79 17.75 -12.13
CA PRO A 310 7.72 16.63 -12.04
C PRO A 310 8.13 16.13 -13.42
N VAL A 311 9.26 15.45 -13.45
CA VAL A 311 9.70 14.61 -14.56
C VAL A 311 9.68 13.15 -14.15
N PHE A 312 9.60 12.25 -15.10
CA PHE A 312 9.62 10.82 -14.87
C PHE A 312 10.90 10.21 -15.41
N LYS A 313 11.61 9.49 -14.55
CA LYS A 313 12.87 8.83 -14.87
C LYS A 313 12.68 7.33 -14.91
N THR A 314 13.52 6.67 -15.68
CA THR A 314 13.49 5.23 -15.84
C THR A 314 14.37 4.56 -14.81
N VAL A 315 13.84 3.50 -14.17
CA VAL A 315 14.65 2.63 -13.31
C VAL A 315 15.59 1.82 -14.20
N ASP A 316 16.88 1.93 -13.93
CA ASP A 316 17.89 1.21 -14.68
C ASP A 316 18.95 0.54 -13.76
N THR A 317 19.68 -0.43 -14.30
CA THR A 317 20.69 -1.20 -13.57
C THR A 317 22.11 -0.66 -13.72
N CYS A 318 22.32 0.42 -14.46
CA CYS A 318 23.68 0.85 -14.86
C CYS A 318 23.89 2.37 -14.80
N ALA A 319 23.06 3.09 -14.05
CA ALA A 319 23.16 4.55 -13.87
C ALA A 319 23.32 5.29 -15.22
N ALA A 320 22.48 4.95 -16.19
CA ALA A 320 22.42 5.50 -17.53
C ALA A 320 23.68 5.28 -18.41
N GLU A 321 24.59 4.37 -18.04
CA GLU A 321 25.73 3.98 -18.88
C GLU A 321 25.26 3.29 -20.18
N PHE A 322 24.18 2.51 -20.10
CA PHE A 322 23.47 1.92 -21.23
C PHE A 322 22.01 2.36 -21.19
N GLU A 323 21.37 2.45 -22.35
CA GLU A 323 19.95 2.76 -22.44
C GLU A 323 19.10 1.67 -21.76
N SER A 324 18.20 2.07 -20.86
CA SER A 324 17.17 1.18 -20.33
C SER A 324 16.05 1.00 -21.35
N LEU A 325 15.68 -0.25 -21.60
CA LEU A 325 14.62 -0.62 -22.55
C LEU A 325 13.33 -1.04 -21.86
N THR A 326 13.26 -0.90 -20.55
CA THR A 326 12.05 -1.18 -19.76
C THR A 326 11.30 0.12 -19.49
N GLU A 327 9.98 0.08 -19.60
CA GLU A 327 9.10 1.19 -19.26
C GLU A 327 8.73 1.11 -17.77
N TYR A 328 9.74 1.17 -16.90
CA TYR A 328 9.64 1.17 -15.45
C TYR A 328 10.10 2.51 -14.91
N HIS A 329 9.19 3.31 -14.35
CA HIS A 329 9.40 4.72 -14.08
C HIS A 329 9.14 5.10 -12.62
N TYR A 330 9.79 6.19 -12.21
CA TYR A 330 9.52 6.92 -10.97
C TYR A 330 9.47 8.42 -11.23
N LYS A 331 8.70 9.13 -10.43
CA LYS A 331 8.54 10.60 -10.48
C LYS A 331 9.65 11.27 -9.69
N THR A 332 10.15 12.43 -10.17
CA THR A 332 11.08 13.28 -9.42
C THR A 332 10.97 14.74 -9.84
N TYR A 333 11.42 15.63 -8.96
CA TYR A 333 11.49 17.07 -9.21
C TYR A 333 12.93 17.50 -9.47
N GLU A 334 13.41 17.29 -10.70
CA GLU A 334 14.74 17.71 -11.13
C GLU A 334 14.66 18.47 -12.45
N LEU A 335 15.76 19.13 -12.82
CA LEU A 335 15.91 19.76 -14.15
C LEU A 335 16.10 18.67 -15.20
N GLY A 336 15.36 18.76 -16.29
CA GLY A 336 15.47 17.82 -17.41
C GLY A 336 14.12 17.44 -17.99
N ASN A 337 14.13 16.42 -18.83
CA ASN A 337 12.93 15.90 -19.50
C ASN A 337 12.52 14.54 -18.92
N SER A 338 11.24 14.24 -19.01
CA SER A 338 10.72 12.90 -18.78
C SER A 338 11.28 11.92 -19.82
N GLU A 339 11.54 10.69 -19.38
CA GLU A 339 12.07 9.60 -20.21
C GLU A 339 11.00 8.67 -20.75
N ILE A 340 9.73 9.04 -20.55
CA ILE A 340 8.58 8.28 -21.01
C ILE A 340 8.48 8.28 -22.54
N ARG A 341 8.21 7.10 -23.10
CA ARG A 341 8.01 6.91 -24.54
C ARG A 341 6.53 6.65 -24.82
N LEU A 342 5.82 7.69 -25.24
CA LEU A 342 4.40 7.55 -25.57
C LEU A 342 4.22 6.86 -26.93
N SER A 343 3.19 6.02 -27.04
CA SER A 343 2.74 5.40 -28.28
C SER A 343 1.38 5.97 -28.72
N ASP A 344 0.97 5.63 -29.95
CA ASP A 344 -0.35 6.00 -30.47
C ASP A 344 -1.48 5.02 -30.06
N LYS A 345 -1.19 4.03 -29.22
CA LYS A 345 -2.19 3.06 -28.73
C LYS A 345 -3.11 3.70 -27.70
N LYS A 346 -4.31 3.15 -27.55
CA LYS A 346 -5.18 3.43 -26.42
C LYS A 346 -4.50 2.97 -25.13
N ARG A 347 -4.64 3.76 -24.08
CA ARG A 347 -4.01 3.52 -22.78
C ARG A 347 -5.02 3.34 -21.68
N ALA A 348 -4.84 2.30 -20.87
CA ALA A 348 -5.63 2.06 -19.68
C ALA A 348 -4.73 2.04 -18.44
N MET A 349 -5.02 2.90 -17.48
CA MET A 349 -4.27 2.96 -16.23
C MET A 349 -4.99 2.12 -15.16
N ILE A 350 -4.24 1.29 -14.43
CA ILE A 350 -4.72 0.46 -13.33
C ILE A 350 -4.06 0.93 -12.04
N LEU A 351 -4.87 1.31 -11.06
CA LEU A 351 -4.36 1.65 -9.74
C LEU A 351 -4.30 0.40 -8.85
N GLY A 352 -3.12 0.12 -8.33
CA GLY A 352 -2.83 -1.05 -7.51
C GLY A 352 -3.39 -0.99 -6.09
N ALA A 353 -3.04 -1.99 -5.27
CA ALA A 353 -3.60 -2.16 -3.94
C ALA A 353 -2.88 -1.38 -2.82
N GLY A 354 -1.70 -0.82 -3.12
CA GLY A 354 -0.85 -0.23 -2.08
C GLY A 354 -0.28 -1.28 -1.11
N PRO A 355 0.08 -0.91 0.12
CA PRO A 355 0.70 -1.81 1.06
C PRO A 355 -0.24 -2.91 1.53
N ASN A 356 0.31 -4.11 1.75
CA ASN A 356 -0.42 -5.17 2.42
C ASN A 356 -0.74 -4.74 3.85
N ARG A 357 -1.99 -4.93 4.26
CA ARG A 357 -2.49 -4.71 5.61
C ARG A 357 -3.69 -5.62 5.86
N ILE A 358 -4.13 -5.72 7.10
CA ILE A 358 -5.32 -6.52 7.43
C ILE A 358 -6.52 -5.95 6.66
N GLY A 359 -7.18 -6.82 5.89
CA GLY A 359 -8.30 -6.47 5.01
C GLY A 359 -7.92 -5.99 3.60
N GLN A 360 -6.63 -5.80 3.31
CA GLN A 360 -6.11 -5.34 2.01
C GLN A 360 -4.85 -6.14 1.65
N GLY A 361 -5.02 -7.33 1.11
CA GLY A 361 -3.94 -8.26 0.82
C GLY A 361 -3.63 -8.42 -0.67
N ILE A 362 -2.82 -9.42 -0.98
CA ILE A 362 -2.35 -9.74 -2.33
C ILE A 362 -3.48 -10.22 -3.28
N GLU A 363 -4.66 -10.51 -2.74
CA GLU A 363 -5.85 -10.89 -3.51
C GLU A 363 -6.26 -9.79 -4.51
N PHE A 364 -6.08 -8.54 -4.13
CA PHE A 364 -6.35 -7.40 -5.01
C PHE A 364 -5.27 -7.23 -6.08
N ASP A 365 -4.03 -7.55 -5.74
CA ASP A 365 -2.94 -7.57 -6.73
C ASP A 365 -3.19 -8.60 -7.83
N TYR A 366 -3.68 -9.78 -7.48
CA TYR A 366 -4.12 -10.78 -8.45
C TYR A 366 -5.13 -10.19 -9.46
N CYS A 367 -6.11 -9.43 -8.98
CA CYS A 367 -7.10 -8.80 -9.85
C CYS A 367 -6.46 -7.75 -10.77
N CYS A 368 -5.57 -6.92 -10.26
CA CYS A 368 -4.85 -5.90 -11.05
C CYS A 368 -4.00 -6.53 -12.15
N VAL A 369 -3.25 -7.61 -11.83
CA VAL A 369 -2.39 -8.32 -12.78
C VAL A 369 -3.21 -8.96 -13.91
N HIS A 370 -4.30 -9.66 -13.57
CA HIS A 370 -5.16 -10.30 -14.57
C HIS A 370 -5.87 -9.27 -15.45
N ALA A 371 -6.26 -8.14 -14.90
CA ALA A 371 -6.83 -7.02 -15.68
C ALA A 371 -5.79 -6.41 -16.63
N SER A 372 -4.54 -6.26 -16.20
CA SER A 372 -3.45 -5.80 -17.08
C SER A 372 -3.34 -6.72 -18.31
N TYR A 373 -3.29 -8.02 -18.10
CA TYR A 373 -3.23 -8.98 -19.20
C TYR A 373 -4.47 -8.93 -20.10
N ALA A 374 -5.68 -8.81 -19.53
CA ALA A 374 -6.91 -8.73 -20.32
C ALA A 374 -6.97 -7.46 -21.18
N LEU A 375 -6.58 -6.31 -20.63
CA LEU A 375 -6.55 -5.05 -21.34
C LEU A 375 -5.47 -5.04 -22.43
N HIS A 376 -4.30 -5.63 -22.16
CA HIS A 376 -3.27 -5.82 -23.16
C HIS A 376 -3.76 -6.71 -24.32
N ASP A 377 -4.39 -7.85 -24.01
CA ASP A 377 -5.00 -8.75 -25.00
C ASP A 377 -6.10 -8.03 -25.83
N ALA A 378 -6.79 -7.05 -25.25
CA ALA A 378 -7.78 -6.20 -25.92
C ALA A 378 -7.19 -5.05 -26.75
N GLY A 379 -5.86 -4.91 -26.77
CA GLY A 379 -5.12 -3.94 -27.59
C GLY A 379 -4.85 -2.59 -26.91
N TYR A 380 -5.09 -2.48 -25.60
CA TYR A 380 -4.67 -1.32 -24.82
C TYR A 380 -3.20 -1.43 -24.42
N GLU A 381 -2.52 -0.31 -24.32
CA GLU A 381 -1.28 -0.19 -23.60
C GLU A 381 -1.61 -0.01 -22.12
N THR A 382 -1.13 -0.92 -21.27
CA THR A 382 -1.48 -0.97 -19.86
C THR A 382 -0.47 -0.20 -19.02
N ILE A 383 -0.98 0.65 -18.13
CA ILE A 383 -0.19 1.46 -17.20
C ILE A 383 -0.53 1.01 -15.78
N MET A 384 0.45 0.48 -15.05
CA MET A 384 0.29 0.10 -13.66
C MET A 384 0.87 1.17 -12.74
N VAL A 385 0.12 1.57 -11.72
CA VAL A 385 0.61 2.46 -10.65
C VAL A 385 0.46 1.74 -9.32
N ASN A 386 1.56 1.48 -8.62
CA ASN A 386 1.56 0.86 -7.29
C ASN A 386 2.87 1.16 -6.54
N CYS A 387 2.85 1.00 -5.20
CA CYS A 387 3.98 1.28 -4.32
C CYS A 387 4.40 0.08 -3.43
N ASN A 388 3.84 -1.10 -3.69
CA ASN A 388 4.10 -2.30 -2.90
C ASN A 388 5.15 -3.19 -3.57
N PRO A 389 6.36 -3.37 -2.99
CA PRO A 389 7.41 -4.18 -3.61
C PRO A 389 7.15 -5.68 -3.51
N GLU A 390 6.18 -6.11 -2.70
CA GLU A 390 5.84 -7.53 -2.50
C GLU A 390 4.81 -8.05 -3.53
N THR A 391 4.42 -7.24 -4.52
CA THR A 391 3.36 -7.56 -5.49
C THR A 391 3.91 -7.90 -6.87
N VAL A 392 3.15 -8.72 -7.61
CA VAL A 392 3.45 -9.07 -9.01
C VAL A 392 3.13 -7.90 -9.94
N SER A 393 2.13 -7.08 -9.61
CA SER A 393 1.79 -5.89 -10.42
C SER A 393 2.96 -4.91 -10.55
N THR A 394 3.89 -4.93 -9.60
CA THR A 394 5.12 -4.11 -9.64
C THR A 394 6.32 -4.82 -10.28
N ASP A 395 6.15 -5.97 -10.92
CA ASP A 395 7.14 -6.52 -11.84
C ASP A 395 7.07 -5.75 -13.17
N TYR A 396 8.23 -5.32 -13.67
CA TYR A 396 8.33 -4.47 -14.87
C TYR A 396 7.80 -5.13 -16.16
N ASP A 397 7.55 -6.44 -16.15
CA ASP A 397 7.03 -7.22 -17.27
C ASP A 397 5.55 -7.63 -17.12
N THR A 398 4.85 -7.10 -16.12
CA THR A 398 3.41 -7.37 -15.88
C THR A 398 2.50 -6.42 -16.65
N SER A 399 2.93 -5.19 -16.89
CA SER A 399 2.23 -4.16 -17.68
C SER A 399 3.15 -3.58 -18.72
N ASP A 400 2.60 -2.84 -19.70
CA ASP A 400 3.41 -2.17 -20.72
C ASP A 400 4.22 -1.01 -20.11
N ARG A 401 3.67 -0.34 -19.05
CA ARG A 401 4.36 0.66 -18.25
C ARG A 401 4.07 0.47 -16.76
N LEU A 402 5.10 0.65 -15.96
CA LEU A 402 5.01 0.61 -14.50
C LEU A 402 5.50 1.94 -13.92
N TYR A 403 4.65 2.56 -13.10
CA TYR A 403 5.00 3.67 -12.23
C TYR A 403 5.06 3.19 -10.78
N PHE A 404 6.24 3.25 -10.20
CA PHE A 404 6.41 2.90 -8.79
C PHE A 404 6.22 4.17 -7.95
N GLU A 405 4.93 4.48 -7.67
CA GLU A 405 4.55 5.76 -7.05
C GLU A 405 3.45 5.56 -5.99
N PRO A 406 3.33 6.51 -5.04
CA PRO A 406 2.23 6.54 -4.10
C PRO A 406 0.86 6.59 -4.79
N LEU A 407 -0.14 6.00 -4.16
CA LEU A 407 -1.53 6.06 -4.63
C LEU A 407 -2.24 7.24 -3.94
N THR A 408 -1.72 8.46 -4.16
CA THR A 408 -2.33 9.73 -3.74
C THR A 408 -2.90 10.48 -4.94
N TYR A 409 -3.76 11.47 -4.69
CA TYR A 409 -4.32 12.27 -5.78
C TYR A 409 -3.23 13.00 -6.58
N GLU A 410 -2.29 13.67 -5.89
CA GLU A 410 -1.15 14.34 -6.53
C GLU A 410 -0.37 13.40 -7.45
N ASP A 411 0.08 12.25 -6.88
CA ASP A 411 1.00 11.35 -7.58
C ASP A 411 0.32 10.70 -8.80
N VAL A 412 -0.95 10.30 -8.67
CA VAL A 412 -1.74 9.73 -9.77
C VAL A 412 -2.03 10.77 -10.85
N MET A 413 -2.42 11.99 -10.47
CA MET A 413 -2.72 13.07 -11.43
C MET A 413 -1.47 13.56 -12.18
N ASP A 414 -0.28 13.50 -11.56
CA ASP A 414 0.97 13.82 -12.26
C ASP A 414 1.27 12.77 -13.36
N ILE A 415 0.94 11.49 -13.13
CA ILE A 415 1.04 10.45 -14.15
C ILE A 415 -0.02 10.63 -15.23
N VAL A 416 -1.26 10.95 -14.85
CA VAL A 416 -2.36 11.25 -15.79
C VAL A 416 -2.01 12.41 -16.70
N ASP A 417 -1.41 13.47 -16.17
CA ASP A 417 -0.99 14.64 -16.96
C ASP A 417 0.00 14.29 -18.10
N VAL A 418 0.86 13.32 -17.88
CA VAL A 418 1.87 12.91 -18.87
C VAL A 418 1.35 11.80 -19.79
N GLU A 419 0.72 10.77 -19.20
CA GLU A 419 0.27 9.60 -19.95
C GLU A 419 -1.02 9.85 -20.74
N GLN A 420 -1.88 10.76 -20.30
CA GLN A 420 -3.19 11.04 -20.92
C GLN A 420 -3.97 9.73 -21.22
N PRO A 421 -4.23 8.86 -20.22
CA PRO A 421 -4.88 7.59 -20.45
C PRO A 421 -6.32 7.78 -20.94
N ASP A 422 -6.82 6.85 -21.77
CA ASP A 422 -8.23 6.83 -22.17
C ASP A 422 -9.18 6.58 -20.98
N GLY A 423 -8.63 6.01 -19.90
CA GLY A 423 -9.33 5.88 -18.63
C GLY A 423 -8.53 5.17 -17.55
N VAL A 424 -9.07 5.23 -16.34
CA VAL A 424 -8.44 4.70 -15.11
C VAL A 424 -9.35 3.66 -14.46
N VAL A 425 -8.80 2.50 -14.14
CA VAL A 425 -9.48 1.41 -13.42
C VAL A 425 -9.15 1.54 -11.94
N VAL A 426 -10.17 1.79 -11.11
CA VAL A 426 -10.03 2.01 -9.66
C VAL A 426 -10.62 0.87 -8.81
N THR A 427 -11.37 -0.06 -9.41
CA THR A 427 -12.18 -1.04 -8.69
C THR A 427 -11.47 -2.35 -8.38
N LEU A 428 -10.21 -2.53 -8.79
CA LEU A 428 -9.47 -3.80 -8.67
C LEU A 428 -8.48 -3.81 -7.51
N GLY A 429 -7.93 -2.66 -7.12
CA GLY A 429 -6.94 -2.51 -6.07
C GLY A 429 -7.51 -2.43 -4.64
N GLY A 430 -8.76 -2.79 -4.42
CA GLY A 430 -9.42 -2.69 -3.12
C GLY A 430 -9.73 -1.25 -2.71
N GLN A 431 -9.71 -0.96 -1.40
CA GLN A 431 -10.11 0.35 -0.87
C GLN A 431 -9.14 1.50 -1.19
N THR A 432 -7.86 1.22 -1.42
CA THR A 432 -6.85 2.25 -1.68
C THR A 432 -7.20 3.10 -2.91
N PRO A 433 -7.37 2.52 -4.12
CA PRO A 433 -7.70 3.31 -5.30
C PRO A 433 -9.15 3.84 -5.29
N LEU A 434 -10.08 3.18 -4.60
CA LEU A 434 -11.47 3.64 -4.54
C LEU A 434 -11.62 5.03 -3.93
N LYS A 435 -10.81 5.36 -2.93
CA LYS A 435 -10.81 6.69 -2.30
C LYS A 435 -10.49 7.82 -3.29
N LEU A 436 -9.78 7.51 -4.37
CA LEU A 436 -9.41 8.49 -5.39
C LEU A 436 -10.47 8.65 -6.50
N ALA A 437 -11.41 7.70 -6.61
CA ALA A 437 -12.32 7.59 -7.74
C ALA A 437 -13.11 8.89 -8.00
N ARG A 438 -13.69 9.51 -6.96
CA ARG A 438 -14.46 10.75 -7.08
C ARG A 438 -13.55 11.93 -7.46
N ALA A 439 -12.44 12.13 -6.77
CA ALA A 439 -11.53 13.24 -7.04
C ALA A 439 -10.94 13.18 -8.46
N LEU A 440 -10.61 11.98 -8.95
CA LEU A 440 -10.16 11.77 -10.32
C LEU A 440 -11.27 12.11 -11.34
N GLN A 441 -12.49 11.64 -11.11
CA GLN A 441 -13.63 11.95 -11.98
C GLN A 441 -13.93 13.45 -12.03
N ASP A 442 -13.93 14.13 -10.88
CA ASP A 442 -14.19 15.57 -10.77
C ASP A 442 -13.09 16.40 -11.47
N SER A 443 -11.90 15.83 -11.60
CA SER A 443 -10.77 16.39 -12.37
C SER A 443 -10.81 16.04 -13.86
N GLY A 444 -11.90 15.44 -14.34
CA GLY A 444 -12.12 15.11 -15.75
C GLY A 444 -11.51 13.78 -16.21
N VAL A 445 -10.99 12.96 -15.29
CA VAL A 445 -10.46 11.64 -15.62
C VAL A 445 -11.61 10.66 -15.85
N HIS A 446 -11.56 9.94 -16.97
CA HIS A 446 -12.56 8.90 -17.26
C HIS A 446 -12.30 7.67 -16.39
N ILE A 447 -13.27 7.30 -15.53
CA ILE A 447 -13.23 6.08 -14.74
C ILE A 447 -13.79 4.93 -15.57
N MET A 448 -12.95 3.92 -15.83
CA MET A 448 -13.33 2.68 -16.54
C MET A 448 -14.01 1.70 -15.57
N GLY A 449 -15.09 1.07 -16.02
CA GLY A 449 -15.85 0.13 -15.22
C GLY A 449 -16.92 0.80 -14.38
N THR A 450 -17.13 0.33 -13.15
CA THR A 450 -18.15 0.86 -12.24
C THR A 450 -17.85 2.31 -11.88
N LYS A 451 -18.84 3.18 -12.07
CA LYS A 451 -18.69 4.62 -11.82
C LYS A 451 -18.65 4.94 -10.33
N PRO A 452 -17.96 6.03 -9.93
CA PRO A 452 -17.90 6.46 -8.53
C PRO A 452 -19.26 6.61 -7.86
N GLU A 453 -20.29 7.10 -8.59
CA GLU A 453 -21.64 7.22 -8.07
C GLU A 453 -22.24 5.86 -7.63
N ALA A 454 -21.99 4.79 -8.37
CA ALA A 454 -22.45 3.45 -8.00
C ALA A 454 -21.72 2.91 -6.77
N ILE A 455 -20.44 3.27 -6.60
CA ILE A 455 -19.64 2.93 -5.43
C ILE A 455 -20.20 3.68 -4.22
N ASP A 456 -20.40 4.99 -4.31
CA ASP A 456 -20.98 5.83 -3.25
C ASP A 456 -22.38 5.34 -2.83
N LEU A 457 -23.23 4.95 -3.80
CA LEU A 457 -24.56 4.38 -3.53
C LEU A 457 -24.50 3.09 -2.70
N ALA A 458 -23.48 2.26 -2.92
CA ALA A 458 -23.33 1.02 -2.20
C ALA A 458 -22.66 1.21 -0.82
N GLU A 459 -21.80 2.22 -0.66
CA GLU A 459 -21.11 2.52 0.60
C GLU A 459 -21.94 3.39 1.55
N ASP A 460 -22.80 4.27 1.02
CA ASP A 460 -23.73 5.08 1.80
C ASP A 460 -24.92 4.22 2.25
N ARG A 461 -25.01 4.01 3.55
CA ARG A 461 -25.96 3.08 4.13
C ARG A 461 -27.42 3.48 3.96
N ASP A 462 -27.72 4.77 4.03
CA ASP A 462 -29.09 5.25 3.91
C ASP A 462 -29.56 5.11 2.45
N ARG A 463 -28.73 5.54 1.51
CA ARG A 463 -28.99 5.40 0.06
C ARG A 463 -29.06 3.93 -0.36
N PHE A 464 -28.21 3.08 0.23
CA PHE A 464 -28.22 1.63 -0.03
C PHE A 464 -29.52 1.00 0.52
N SER A 465 -29.96 1.37 1.72
CA SER A 465 -31.22 0.90 2.32
C SER A 465 -32.42 1.29 1.46
N GLU A 466 -32.47 2.52 0.91
CA GLU A 466 -33.51 2.94 -0.02
C GLU A 466 -33.56 2.05 -1.27
N ILE A 467 -32.41 1.64 -1.82
CA ILE A 467 -32.34 0.71 -2.94
C ILE A 467 -32.85 -0.68 -2.56
N LEU A 468 -32.53 -1.17 -1.37
CA LEU A 468 -33.02 -2.46 -0.87
C LEU A 468 -34.55 -2.44 -0.70
N ASP A 469 -35.09 -1.35 -0.17
CA ASP A 469 -36.56 -1.14 -0.03
C ASP A 469 -37.24 -1.08 -1.39
N GLU A 470 -36.72 -0.30 -2.35
CA GLU A 470 -37.21 -0.21 -3.73
C GLU A 470 -37.27 -1.61 -4.38
N LEU A 471 -36.24 -2.42 -4.14
CA LEU A 471 -36.18 -3.77 -4.67
C LEU A 471 -36.90 -4.81 -3.80
N SER A 472 -37.51 -4.42 -2.68
CA SER A 472 -38.14 -5.35 -1.71
C SER A 472 -37.15 -6.46 -1.30
N ILE A 473 -35.93 -6.09 -0.98
CA ILE A 473 -34.86 -6.99 -0.50
C ILE A 473 -34.72 -6.80 1.01
N THR A 474 -34.71 -7.88 1.74
CA THR A 474 -34.60 -7.86 3.20
C THR A 474 -33.15 -7.55 3.65
N TYR A 475 -33.03 -6.71 4.66
CA TYR A 475 -31.77 -6.39 5.34
C TYR A 475 -31.99 -6.27 6.85
N PRO A 476 -30.94 -6.35 7.69
CA PRO A 476 -31.10 -6.21 9.15
C PRO A 476 -31.70 -4.84 9.50
N ALA A 477 -32.65 -4.84 10.44
CA ALA A 477 -33.18 -3.59 10.94
C ALA A 477 -32.07 -2.72 11.53
N ALA A 478 -32.06 -1.44 11.19
CA ALA A 478 -30.99 -0.52 11.53
C ALA A 478 -31.49 0.84 12.04
N GLY A 479 -30.60 1.62 12.61
CA GLY A 479 -30.85 3.02 12.98
C GLY A 479 -29.55 3.75 13.30
N MET A 480 -29.61 5.05 13.35
CA MET A 480 -28.52 5.93 13.75
C MET A 480 -28.81 6.58 15.09
N ALA A 481 -27.76 6.88 15.84
CA ALA A 481 -27.85 7.59 17.11
C ALA A 481 -26.63 8.48 17.31
N SER A 482 -26.89 9.73 17.73
CA SER A 482 -25.86 10.69 18.10
C SER A 482 -25.70 10.81 19.64
N SER A 483 -26.63 10.24 20.38
CA SER A 483 -26.63 10.19 21.84
C SER A 483 -27.00 8.81 22.36
N PHE A 484 -26.74 8.56 23.65
CA PHE A 484 -27.14 7.30 24.29
C PHE A 484 -28.67 7.17 24.37
N GLU A 485 -29.41 8.28 24.60
CA GLU A 485 -30.87 8.29 24.61
C GLU A 485 -31.45 7.88 23.25
N GLU A 486 -30.91 8.42 22.18
CA GLU A 486 -31.30 8.02 20.81
C GLU A 486 -30.97 6.55 20.54
N ALA A 487 -29.79 6.09 20.99
CA ALA A 487 -29.40 4.70 20.87
C ALA A 487 -30.35 3.75 21.61
N CYS A 488 -30.84 4.12 22.78
CA CYS A 488 -31.89 3.37 23.49
C CYS A 488 -33.20 3.33 22.71
N GLN A 489 -33.64 4.43 22.10
CA GLN A 489 -34.85 4.45 21.27
C GLN A 489 -34.73 3.54 20.05
N VAL A 490 -33.55 3.53 19.42
CA VAL A 490 -33.25 2.59 18.33
C VAL A 490 -33.28 1.16 18.85
N ALA A 491 -32.64 0.88 20.00
CA ALA A 491 -32.60 -0.44 20.61
C ALA A 491 -34.00 -0.98 20.98
N ASP A 492 -34.88 -0.13 21.49
CA ASP A 492 -36.27 -0.49 21.80
C ASP A 492 -37.04 -0.88 20.54
N ARG A 493 -36.74 -0.24 19.40
CA ARG A 493 -37.40 -0.51 18.14
C ARG A 493 -36.89 -1.79 17.45
N ILE A 494 -35.57 -2.00 17.43
CA ILE A 494 -34.97 -3.10 16.65
C ILE A 494 -34.56 -4.31 17.49
N GLY A 495 -34.46 -4.14 18.80
CA GLY A 495 -34.15 -5.20 19.78
C GLY A 495 -32.65 -5.54 19.87
N PHE A 496 -32.29 -6.26 20.96
CA PHE A 496 -30.93 -6.79 21.15
C PHE A 496 -30.78 -8.22 20.59
N PRO A 497 -29.54 -8.68 20.27
CA PRO A 497 -28.28 -7.97 20.31
C PRO A 497 -28.12 -6.98 19.13
N LEU A 498 -27.31 -5.93 19.35
CA LEU A 498 -27.03 -4.87 18.40
C LEU A 498 -25.57 -4.85 18.00
N LEU A 499 -25.29 -4.70 16.72
CA LEU A 499 -23.96 -4.36 16.22
C LEU A 499 -23.82 -2.84 16.24
N VAL A 500 -22.91 -2.34 17.07
CA VAL A 500 -22.59 -0.91 17.21
C VAL A 500 -21.40 -0.59 16.32
N ARG A 501 -21.57 0.36 15.38
CA ARG A 501 -20.53 0.75 14.42
C ARG A 501 -20.32 2.27 14.44
N PRO A 502 -19.10 2.77 14.72
CA PRO A 502 -18.78 4.18 14.49
C PRO A 502 -18.90 4.51 13.00
N SER A 503 -19.32 5.72 12.68
CA SER A 503 -19.34 6.22 11.28
C SER A 503 -17.91 6.35 10.74
N TYR A 504 -17.75 6.13 9.44
CA TYR A 504 -16.48 6.33 8.71
C TYR A 504 -15.27 5.52 9.18
N VAL A 505 -15.48 4.34 9.78
CA VAL A 505 -14.41 3.47 10.25
C VAL A 505 -14.24 2.28 9.31
N LEU A 506 -13.07 2.16 8.68
CA LEU A 506 -12.74 1.08 7.75
C LEU A 506 -12.30 -0.21 8.47
N GLY A 507 -12.72 -1.36 7.93
CA GLY A 507 -12.24 -2.68 8.31
C GLY A 507 -12.62 -3.10 9.74
N GLY A 508 -13.83 -2.81 10.20
CA GLY A 508 -14.35 -3.27 11.48
C GLY A 508 -13.71 -2.65 12.74
N ARG A 509 -12.97 -1.53 12.58
CA ARG A 509 -12.38 -0.85 13.74
C ARG A 509 -13.47 -0.28 14.64
N GLY A 510 -13.46 -0.68 15.92
CA GLY A 510 -14.42 -0.20 16.91
C GLY A 510 -15.83 -0.78 16.76
N MET A 511 -16.05 -1.77 15.89
CA MET A 511 -17.31 -2.51 15.84
C MET A 511 -17.41 -3.44 17.04
N VAL A 512 -18.57 -3.43 17.71
CA VAL A 512 -18.82 -4.27 18.90
C VAL A 512 -20.26 -4.73 18.93
N ILE A 513 -20.50 -5.90 19.54
CA ILE A 513 -21.84 -6.43 19.75
C ILE A 513 -22.29 -6.05 21.16
N ALA A 514 -23.39 -5.31 21.25
CA ALA A 514 -24.04 -4.97 22.52
C ALA A 514 -25.22 -5.93 22.76
N TYR A 515 -25.19 -6.67 23.85
CA TYR A 515 -26.21 -7.63 24.18
C TYR A 515 -27.33 -7.04 25.06
N ASP A 516 -27.05 -5.89 25.68
CA ASP A 516 -28.01 -5.15 26.53
C ASP A 516 -27.69 -3.66 26.58
N ALA A 517 -28.53 -2.89 27.26
CA ALA A 517 -28.37 -1.44 27.36
C ALA A 517 -27.10 -1.01 28.11
N GLN A 518 -26.59 -1.82 29.05
CA GLN A 518 -25.36 -1.50 29.79
C GLN A 518 -24.11 -1.59 28.88
N TYR A 519 -24.05 -2.61 28.03
CA TYR A 519 -23.01 -2.72 27.00
C TYR A 519 -23.15 -1.60 25.97
N LEU A 520 -24.37 -1.27 25.56
CA LEU A 520 -24.63 -0.18 24.62
C LEU A 520 -24.11 1.16 25.14
N GLU A 521 -24.37 1.51 26.41
CA GLU A 521 -23.87 2.74 27.04
C GLU A 521 -22.35 2.83 27.02
N LYS A 522 -21.68 1.75 27.40
CA LYS A 522 -20.23 1.67 27.40
C LYS A 522 -19.65 1.91 26.00
N TYR A 523 -20.24 1.32 24.98
CA TYR A 523 -19.73 1.39 23.60
C TYR A 523 -20.10 2.70 22.90
N MET A 524 -21.23 3.32 23.23
CA MET A 524 -21.55 4.67 22.78
C MET A 524 -20.52 5.69 23.30
N ALA A 525 -20.12 5.57 24.56
CA ALA A 525 -19.07 6.42 25.14
C ALA A 525 -17.68 6.18 24.46
N GLU A 526 -17.38 4.96 24.05
CA GLU A 526 -16.14 4.64 23.32
C GLU A 526 -16.21 5.14 21.86
N ALA A 527 -17.33 4.97 21.18
CA ALA A 527 -17.56 5.43 19.81
C ALA A 527 -17.48 6.97 19.70
N ALA A 528 -18.07 7.69 20.66
CA ALA A 528 -17.99 9.14 20.73
C ALA A 528 -16.56 9.69 20.89
N ARG A 529 -15.63 8.90 21.45
CA ARG A 529 -14.21 9.25 21.51
C ARG A 529 -13.48 9.03 20.18
N ILE A 530 -13.97 8.11 19.35
CA ILE A 530 -13.36 7.77 18.05
C ILE A 530 -13.82 8.75 16.96
N THR A 531 -15.12 9.11 16.96
CA THR A 531 -15.76 10.01 16.00
C THR A 531 -16.72 10.98 16.73
N PRO A 532 -16.18 12.05 17.39
CA PRO A 532 -17.00 12.89 18.28
C PRO A 532 -18.21 13.58 17.61
N ASP A 533 -18.08 13.92 16.33
CA ASP A 533 -19.07 14.73 15.59
C ASP A 533 -19.94 13.91 14.63
N HIS A 534 -19.87 12.57 14.71
CA HIS A 534 -20.60 11.70 13.79
C HIS A 534 -21.53 10.71 14.52
N PRO A 535 -22.71 10.42 13.96
CA PRO A 535 -23.62 9.45 14.54
C PRO A 535 -23.04 8.03 14.50
N VAL A 536 -23.49 7.20 15.41
CA VAL A 536 -23.16 5.78 15.49
C VAL A 536 -24.26 4.98 14.81
N TYR A 537 -23.89 4.01 13.97
CA TYR A 537 -24.84 3.06 13.39
C TYR A 537 -25.10 1.88 14.33
N LEU A 538 -26.38 1.50 14.43
CA LEU A 538 -26.88 0.38 15.24
C LEU A 538 -27.63 -0.56 14.30
N ASP A 539 -27.11 -1.77 14.15
CA ASP A 539 -27.78 -2.81 13.34
C ASP A 539 -28.25 -3.95 14.22
N ARG A 540 -29.39 -4.54 13.88
CA ARG A 540 -29.79 -5.80 14.49
C ARG A 540 -28.74 -6.88 14.18
N PHE A 541 -28.09 -7.41 15.20
CA PHE A 541 -27.16 -8.51 15.00
C PHE A 541 -27.92 -9.83 14.83
N LEU A 542 -27.60 -10.55 13.76
CA LEU A 542 -28.28 -11.81 13.41
C LEU A 542 -27.49 -13.01 13.99
N GLU A 543 -27.53 -13.16 15.31
CA GLU A 543 -26.82 -14.22 16.03
C GLU A 543 -27.21 -15.61 15.52
N GLY A 544 -26.22 -16.48 15.27
CA GLY A 544 -26.42 -17.82 14.73
C GLY A 544 -26.91 -17.88 13.28
N ALA A 545 -26.79 -16.77 12.52
CA ALA A 545 -27.05 -16.79 11.10
C ALA A 545 -25.90 -17.48 10.35
N ILE A 546 -26.19 -18.09 9.21
CA ILE A 546 -25.20 -18.55 8.24
C ILE A 546 -24.80 -17.36 7.38
N GLU A 547 -23.53 -17.07 7.28
CA GLU A 547 -23.02 -16.05 6.35
C GLU A 547 -22.67 -16.65 4.99
N SER A 548 -22.87 -15.88 3.93
CA SER A 548 -22.60 -16.28 2.56
C SER A 548 -22.16 -15.09 1.73
N ASP A 549 -21.14 -15.29 0.89
CA ASP A 549 -20.69 -14.32 -0.11
C ASP A 549 -21.09 -14.75 -1.51
N VAL A 550 -21.42 -13.79 -2.36
CA VAL A 550 -21.62 -14.01 -3.80
C VAL A 550 -20.71 -13.08 -4.57
N ASP A 551 -19.78 -13.65 -5.35
CA ASP A 551 -18.99 -12.89 -6.32
C ASP A 551 -19.62 -13.01 -7.70
N ALA A 552 -19.79 -11.86 -8.36
CA ALA A 552 -20.38 -11.78 -9.69
C ALA A 552 -19.64 -10.77 -10.57
N LEU A 553 -19.82 -10.93 -11.88
CA LEU A 553 -19.32 -10.05 -12.93
C LEU A 553 -20.53 -9.49 -13.70
N CYS A 554 -20.54 -8.18 -13.95
CA CYS A 554 -21.60 -7.47 -14.65
C CYS A 554 -21.00 -6.63 -15.78
N ASP A 555 -21.62 -6.68 -16.97
CA ASP A 555 -21.25 -5.83 -18.11
C ASP A 555 -22.17 -4.61 -18.31
N GLY A 556 -23.08 -4.38 -17.34
CA GLY A 556 -24.11 -3.35 -17.38
C GLY A 556 -25.48 -3.88 -17.80
N GLU A 557 -25.54 -4.98 -18.54
CA GLU A 557 -26.79 -5.63 -19.00
C GLU A 557 -26.97 -7.01 -18.38
N ASP A 558 -25.96 -7.86 -18.50
CA ASP A 558 -25.98 -9.23 -17.98
C ASP A 558 -25.11 -9.38 -16.70
N VAL A 559 -25.50 -10.34 -15.85
CA VAL A 559 -24.80 -10.64 -14.60
C VAL A 559 -24.45 -12.12 -14.56
N TYR A 560 -23.16 -12.40 -14.60
CA TYR A 560 -22.60 -13.72 -14.41
C TYR A 560 -22.28 -13.95 -12.94
N ILE A 561 -22.85 -15.01 -12.33
CA ILE A 561 -22.54 -15.40 -10.96
C ILE A 561 -21.30 -16.28 -10.98
N GLY A 562 -20.18 -15.76 -10.49
CA GLY A 562 -18.91 -16.47 -10.42
C GLY A 562 -18.91 -17.58 -9.39
N GLY A 563 -19.49 -17.32 -8.21
CA GLY A 563 -19.63 -18.31 -7.15
C GLY A 563 -20.53 -17.85 -6.02
N VAL A 564 -21.07 -18.82 -5.29
CA VAL A 564 -21.74 -18.64 -4.01
C VAL A 564 -20.92 -19.38 -2.97
N LEU A 565 -20.45 -18.67 -1.96
CA LEU A 565 -19.63 -19.20 -0.88
C LEU A 565 -20.46 -19.26 0.38
N GLU A 566 -20.22 -20.28 1.20
CA GLU A 566 -20.79 -20.39 2.54
C GLU A 566 -19.67 -20.34 3.56
N HIS A 567 -19.85 -19.55 4.61
CA HIS A 567 -18.91 -19.46 5.74
C HIS A 567 -19.15 -20.60 6.71
N ILE A 568 -18.07 -21.15 7.26
CA ILE A 568 -18.15 -22.26 8.23
C ILE A 568 -18.39 -21.69 9.64
N GLU A 569 -17.80 -20.54 9.96
CA GLU A 569 -18.00 -19.85 11.22
C GLU A 569 -19.35 -19.15 11.24
N GLU A 570 -19.92 -19.03 12.46
CA GLU A 570 -21.17 -18.32 12.67
C GLU A 570 -21.03 -16.81 12.43
N ALA A 571 -22.15 -16.15 12.13
CA ALA A 571 -22.23 -14.70 11.98
C ALA A 571 -21.61 -13.97 13.19
N GLY A 572 -20.81 -12.93 12.87
CA GLY A 572 -20.03 -12.17 13.85
C GLY A 572 -18.53 -12.44 13.80
N VAL A 573 -18.09 -13.49 13.12
CA VAL A 573 -16.70 -13.65 12.70
C VAL A 573 -16.52 -12.90 11.38
N HIS A 574 -15.53 -12.01 11.31
CA HIS A 574 -15.29 -11.24 10.09
C HIS A 574 -15.05 -12.19 8.90
N SER A 575 -15.64 -11.89 7.75
CA SER A 575 -15.54 -12.74 6.54
C SER A 575 -14.12 -13.09 6.12
N GLY A 576 -13.17 -12.18 6.39
CA GLY A 576 -11.75 -12.40 6.15
C GLY A 576 -11.06 -13.38 7.10
N ASP A 577 -11.69 -13.68 8.25
CA ASP A 577 -11.19 -14.61 9.27
C ASP A 577 -11.98 -15.93 9.28
N SER A 578 -12.97 -16.04 8.40
CA SER A 578 -13.83 -17.22 8.28
C SER A 578 -13.31 -18.17 7.19
N ALA A 579 -13.38 -19.46 7.48
CA ALA A 579 -13.22 -20.49 6.46
C ALA A 579 -14.46 -20.54 5.57
N CYS A 580 -14.28 -20.69 4.26
CA CYS A 580 -15.36 -20.68 3.29
C CYS A 580 -15.35 -21.95 2.43
N CYS A 581 -16.53 -22.42 2.05
CA CYS A 581 -16.68 -23.50 1.10
C CYS A 581 -17.44 -23.06 -0.16
N ILE A 582 -17.05 -23.63 -1.31
CA ILE A 582 -17.71 -23.49 -2.59
C ILE A 582 -17.77 -24.88 -3.28
N PRO A 583 -18.95 -25.36 -3.75
CA PRO A 583 -20.27 -24.75 -3.58
C PRO A 583 -20.74 -24.75 -2.11
N PRO A 584 -21.80 -24.00 -1.79
CA PRO A 584 -22.42 -24.03 -0.46
C PRO A 584 -22.83 -25.43 -0.06
N PHE A 585 -22.63 -25.80 1.21
CA PHE A 585 -22.86 -27.15 1.68
C PHE A 585 -24.19 -27.32 2.45
N THR A 586 -24.56 -26.31 3.27
CA THR A 586 -25.79 -26.39 4.09
C THR A 586 -26.96 -25.62 3.51
N LEU A 587 -26.70 -24.68 2.59
CA LEU A 587 -27.74 -23.89 1.94
C LEU A 587 -28.57 -24.72 0.96
N SER A 588 -29.89 -24.61 1.06
CA SER A 588 -30.80 -25.25 0.10
C SER A 588 -30.70 -24.64 -1.29
N GLU A 589 -31.08 -25.38 -2.34
CA GLU A 589 -31.13 -24.88 -3.71
C GLU A 589 -32.04 -23.62 -3.84
N ALA A 590 -33.11 -23.55 -3.07
CA ALA A 590 -34.02 -22.38 -3.05
C ALA A 590 -33.28 -21.14 -2.52
N GLN A 591 -32.52 -21.26 -1.43
CA GLN A 591 -31.72 -20.19 -0.86
C GLN A 591 -30.61 -19.74 -1.83
N VAL A 592 -29.86 -20.68 -2.39
CA VAL A 592 -28.84 -20.37 -3.40
C VAL A 592 -29.44 -19.65 -4.62
N SER A 593 -30.61 -20.09 -5.09
CA SER A 593 -31.34 -19.40 -6.16
C SER A 593 -31.76 -17.98 -5.79
N GLN A 594 -32.21 -17.79 -4.53
CA GLN A 594 -32.57 -16.47 -4.01
C GLN A 594 -31.35 -15.54 -3.93
N LEU A 595 -30.19 -16.01 -3.41
CA LEU A 595 -28.94 -15.27 -3.38
C LEU A 595 -28.53 -14.79 -4.78
N ARG A 596 -28.53 -15.69 -5.75
CA ARG A 596 -28.22 -15.39 -7.16
C ARG A 596 -29.18 -14.36 -7.77
N ASN A 597 -30.48 -14.44 -7.46
CA ASN A 597 -31.49 -13.51 -7.95
C ASN A 597 -31.28 -12.12 -7.36
N ILE A 598 -31.09 -12.01 -6.05
CA ILE A 598 -30.81 -10.75 -5.36
C ILE A 598 -29.56 -10.10 -5.93
N THR A 599 -28.49 -10.86 -6.10
CA THR A 599 -27.22 -10.38 -6.69
C THR A 599 -27.42 -9.77 -8.07
N ARG A 600 -28.18 -10.45 -8.96
CA ARG A 600 -28.47 -9.92 -10.31
C ARG A 600 -29.24 -8.63 -10.27
N ARG A 601 -30.25 -8.53 -9.41
CA ARG A 601 -31.11 -7.33 -9.28
C ARG A 601 -30.32 -6.14 -8.71
N LEU A 602 -29.50 -6.36 -7.68
CA LEU A 602 -28.68 -5.33 -7.07
C LEU A 602 -27.57 -4.84 -8.02
N ALA A 603 -26.84 -5.75 -8.68
CA ALA A 603 -25.80 -5.37 -9.63
C ALA A 603 -26.34 -4.46 -10.75
N LYS A 604 -27.50 -4.81 -11.33
CA LYS A 604 -28.17 -4.00 -12.35
C LYS A 604 -28.64 -2.65 -11.80
N ARG A 605 -29.29 -2.63 -10.62
CA ARG A 605 -29.82 -1.39 -10.04
C ARG A 605 -28.74 -0.41 -9.63
N LEU A 606 -27.58 -0.92 -9.16
CA LEU A 606 -26.40 -0.12 -8.84
C LEU A 606 -25.66 0.37 -10.10
N GLY A 607 -25.93 -0.22 -11.27
CA GLY A 607 -25.22 0.11 -12.51
C GLY A 607 -23.77 -0.38 -12.50
N VAL A 608 -23.53 -1.56 -11.96
CA VAL A 608 -22.20 -2.15 -11.87
C VAL A 608 -21.68 -2.54 -13.25
N VAL A 609 -20.43 -2.18 -13.54
CA VAL A 609 -19.69 -2.66 -14.70
C VAL A 609 -18.34 -3.20 -14.20
N GLY A 610 -18.20 -4.52 -14.20
CA GLY A 610 -17.08 -5.22 -13.61
C GLY A 610 -17.51 -6.12 -12.45
N LEU A 611 -16.64 -6.25 -11.44
CA LEU A 611 -16.84 -7.14 -10.32
C LEU A 611 -17.75 -6.55 -9.24
N ILE A 612 -18.55 -7.40 -8.62
CA ILE A 612 -19.32 -7.10 -7.41
C ILE A 612 -19.28 -8.29 -6.46
N ASN A 613 -19.08 -8.00 -5.18
CA ASN A 613 -19.28 -8.95 -4.08
C ASN A 613 -20.46 -8.49 -3.24
N ILE A 614 -21.34 -9.41 -2.89
CA ILE A 614 -22.45 -9.16 -1.98
C ILE A 614 -22.38 -10.14 -0.82
N GLN A 615 -22.45 -9.60 0.39
CA GLN A 615 -22.47 -10.38 1.63
C GLN A 615 -23.90 -10.54 2.12
N PHE A 616 -24.20 -11.76 2.52
CA PHE A 616 -25.53 -12.18 2.99
C PHE A 616 -25.45 -12.84 4.36
N ALA A 617 -26.55 -12.74 5.10
CA ALA A 617 -26.80 -13.58 6.27
C ALA A 617 -28.14 -14.32 6.08
N ILE A 618 -28.17 -15.59 6.44
CA ILE A 618 -29.35 -16.42 6.34
C ILE A 618 -29.75 -16.86 7.77
N LYS A 619 -30.94 -16.43 8.22
CA LYS A 619 -31.48 -16.78 9.53
C LYS A 619 -32.96 -17.14 9.40
N ASP A 620 -33.36 -18.25 10.04
CA ASP A 620 -34.76 -18.72 10.02
C ASP A 620 -35.35 -18.81 8.61
N ALA A 621 -34.55 -19.28 7.66
CA ALA A 621 -34.84 -19.37 6.23
C ALA A 621 -35.02 -18.01 5.50
N VAL A 622 -34.80 -16.89 6.17
CA VAL A 622 -34.83 -15.55 5.57
C VAL A 622 -33.43 -15.15 5.14
N VAL A 623 -33.30 -14.63 3.93
CA VAL A 623 -32.05 -14.10 3.38
C VAL A 623 -31.99 -12.60 3.59
N TYR A 624 -30.93 -12.13 4.22
CA TYR A 624 -30.66 -10.72 4.48
C TYR A 624 -29.42 -10.28 3.69
N VAL A 625 -29.48 -9.13 3.05
CA VAL A 625 -28.31 -8.45 2.48
C VAL A 625 -27.59 -7.69 3.60
N ILE A 626 -26.30 -7.90 3.76
CA ILE A 626 -25.47 -7.19 4.75
C ILE A 626 -24.78 -5.99 4.10
N GLU A 627 -24.08 -6.23 2.97
CA GLU A 627 -23.42 -5.18 2.21
C GLU A 627 -23.21 -5.59 0.76
N ALA A 628 -23.01 -4.60 -0.11
CA ALA A 628 -22.60 -4.80 -1.50
C ALA A 628 -21.33 -4.01 -1.79
N ASN A 629 -20.37 -4.66 -2.41
CA ASN A 629 -19.08 -4.08 -2.76
C ASN A 629 -18.91 -4.11 -4.29
N PRO A 630 -19.22 -3.02 -5.04
CA PRO A 630 -19.11 -2.97 -6.50
C PRO A 630 -17.64 -2.80 -6.94
N ARG A 631 -16.80 -3.72 -6.54
CA ARG A 631 -15.36 -3.80 -6.76
C ARG A 631 -14.87 -5.23 -6.61
N ALA A 632 -13.58 -5.48 -6.89
CA ALA A 632 -12.94 -6.73 -6.54
C ALA A 632 -13.02 -7.00 -5.02
N SER A 633 -13.13 -8.27 -4.67
CA SER A 633 -13.16 -8.76 -3.30
C SER A 633 -11.97 -9.68 -3.03
N ARG A 634 -11.74 -9.99 -1.76
CA ARG A 634 -10.72 -10.98 -1.35
C ARG A 634 -11.07 -12.39 -1.82
N THR A 635 -12.34 -12.67 -2.07
CA THR A 635 -12.84 -13.98 -2.52
C THR A 635 -12.72 -14.20 -4.03
N VAL A 636 -12.57 -13.15 -4.84
CA VAL A 636 -12.43 -13.27 -6.32
C VAL A 636 -11.31 -14.24 -6.75
N PRO A 637 -10.08 -14.18 -6.21
CA PRO A 637 -9.04 -15.14 -6.57
C PRO A 637 -9.38 -16.59 -6.16
N PHE A 638 -10.01 -16.74 -4.99
CA PHE A 638 -10.46 -18.04 -4.49
C PHE A 638 -11.52 -18.64 -5.42
N VAL A 639 -12.57 -17.88 -5.72
CA VAL A 639 -13.63 -18.31 -6.64
C VAL A 639 -13.06 -18.62 -8.03
N SER A 640 -12.22 -17.73 -8.57
CA SER A 640 -11.60 -17.93 -9.87
C SER A 640 -10.80 -19.24 -9.96
N LYS A 641 -10.00 -19.54 -8.93
CA LYS A 641 -9.19 -20.76 -8.88
C LYS A 641 -10.04 -22.02 -8.63
N ALA A 642 -11.06 -21.93 -7.78
CA ALA A 642 -11.95 -23.05 -7.45
C ALA A 642 -12.83 -23.45 -8.64
N THR A 643 -13.32 -22.47 -9.41
CA THR A 643 -14.22 -22.72 -10.55
C THR A 643 -13.51 -22.84 -11.89
N GLY A 644 -12.25 -22.42 -11.98
CA GLY A 644 -11.49 -22.36 -13.23
C GLY A 644 -11.89 -21.18 -14.14
N VAL A 645 -12.71 -20.24 -13.65
CA VAL A 645 -13.15 -19.05 -14.41
C VAL A 645 -12.40 -17.82 -13.92
N PRO A 646 -11.53 -17.18 -14.72
CA PRO A 646 -10.71 -16.06 -14.31
C PRO A 646 -11.56 -14.77 -14.28
N LEU A 647 -12.32 -14.54 -13.20
CA LEU A 647 -13.28 -13.43 -13.08
C LEU A 647 -12.68 -12.04 -13.27
N ALA A 648 -11.41 -11.84 -12.92
CA ALA A 648 -10.72 -10.56 -13.07
C ALA A 648 -10.13 -10.33 -14.47
N LYS A 649 -10.09 -11.38 -15.32
CA LYS A 649 -9.65 -11.32 -16.70
C LYS A 649 -10.85 -11.10 -17.65
#